data_0b40a8a66068aaec5012928dca042b32
#
_entry.id   0b40a8a66068aaec5012928dca042b32
#
_cell.length_a   1.000
_cell.length_b   1.000
_cell.length_c   1.000
_cell.angle_alpha   90.00
_cell.angle_beta   90.00
_cell.angle_gamma   90.00
#
_symmetry.space_group_name_H-M   'P 1'
#
loop_
_entity.id
_entity.type
_entity.pdbx_description
1 polymer ?
#
loop_
_entity_poly.entity_id
_entity_poly.type
_entity_poly.pdbx_seq_one_letter_code
_entity_poly.pdbx_strand_id
1 'polypeptide(L)'
;MDFLDKPARSFMTGQFVVIDEETDVASAVKEMQQQRAESIIVSRRDLAIGILTDDDIIDKVVMKGEDSDKILIKQVMSSPVITISSGSTVKQALQQMRIHRIKRIPLADKDGIVGVVTHSALAGAIRTSVIQRTLKKAKGTIQDQYKPVLGNLGVLLQFSAVLLVVPALVGTLLGEAASITGIYLEVVGLSFAGFFLMSYGERGQMNLKQASIFVVASFVVMSLFGSLPYVYLNPFISGIDGNSLFVNSLFESASGFTTTGLSMITNPENLPESFSFYRSYTQWVGGMSFVYLVMMLFFPEEKLSAMKSVLGGGMLKFKEFIVTLVGIFSVYTIILVLLTTVSGKTDDLTAISLILSTISGGGFSPTSTIINPDNLEVLTVTSAGMILSALPFAFHYYVFRKKGLLSRKSLGSEVTVYLIAMGISMPLLYVLLAGVPGNNIGTAAFHLISASTNTGLQYLNIQAIPVAAKVFLVIVMLVGGCAFSTAGGIKVGRLLFLYQEISRRVGRKPSEASFYSLTQPAYTSISSTANPQRNSDNGGLLDHLREEYRKRDFGELFQKRDEVLKVAREILGIKLVREILLVIGLYIFVSVLTGAVLSNLTGRSFEDGLFESVSALSTTGLSTGITSLQLDSFSKLMLTANMILGRFEIIAIFYIFFRTLRH
;
A
#
# COMPACT_ATOMS: atom_id res chain seq x y z
N MET A 1 25.20 0.12 -29.01
CA MET A 1 26.08 -0.90 -29.67
C MET A 1 25.91 -2.19 -28.91
N ASP A 2 25.59 -3.27 -29.59
CA ASP A 2 25.52 -4.58 -28.96
C ASP A 2 26.94 -5.05 -28.59
N PHE A 3 27.08 -5.85 -27.52
CA PHE A 3 28.36 -6.38 -27.08
C PHE A 3 29.10 -7.10 -28.23
N LEU A 4 28.34 -7.82 -29.06
CA LEU A 4 28.84 -8.58 -30.20
C LEU A 4 29.45 -7.70 -31.32
N ASP A 5 29.10 -6.43 -31.39
CA ASP A 5 29.59 -5.48 -32.37
C ASP A 5 30.84 -4.72 -31.91
N LYS A 6 31.31 -4.94 -30.67
CA LYS A 6 32.52 -4.34 -30.15
C LYS A 6 33.76 -4.96 -30.84
N PRO A 7 34.85 -4.17 -31.01
CA PRO A 7 36.10 -4.70 -31.55
C PRO A 7 36.68 -5.81 -30.65
N ALA A 8 37.06 -6.94 -31.22
CA ALA A 8 37.68 -8.05 -30.50
C ALA A 8 38.99 -7.64 -29.79
N ARG A 9 39.69 -6.66 -30.32
CA ARG A 9 40.89 -6.05 -29.73
C ARG A 9 40.68 -5.54 -28.30
N SER A 10 39.49 -5.11 -27.95
CA SER A 10 39.15 -4.66 -26.56
C SER A 10 39.21 -5.78 -25.53
N PHE A 11 39.27 -7.03 -25.95
CA PHE A 11 39.24 -8.23 -25.12
C PHE A 11 40.45 -9.13 -25.33
N MET A 12 41.48 -8.65 -26.05
CA MET A 12 42.71 -9.40 -26.24
C MET A 12 43.51 -9.45 -24.94
N THR A 13 44.21 -10.55 -24.75
CA THR A 13 45.27 -10.72 -23.76
C THR A 13 46.60 -10.51 -24.44
N GLY A 14 47.48 -9.68 -23.87
CA GLY A 14 48.82 -9.49 -24.39
C GLY A 14 49.79 -10.62 -24.00
N GLN A 15 49.30 -11.68 -23.39
CA GLN A 15 50.11 -12.76 -22.80
C GLN A 15 50.35 -13.89 -23.82
N PHE A 16 51.16 -13.62 -24.80
CA PHE A 16 51.68 -14.63 -25.71
C PHE A 16 53.19 -14.41 -25.94
N VAL A 17 53.93 -15.46 -26.30
CA VAL A 17 55.32 -15.39 -26.70
C VAL A 17 55.46 -15.86 -28.13
N VAL A 18 56.44 -15.32 -28.83
CA VAL A 18 56.80 -15.74 -30.20
C VAL A 18 58.10 -16.53 -30.12
N ILE A 19 58.08 -17.78 -30.55
CA ILE A 19 59.21 -18.70 -30.44
C ILE A 19 59.49 -19.34 -31.84
N ASP A 20 60.77 -19.56 -32.20
CA ASP A 20 61.17 -20.20 -33.44
C ASP A 20 60.77 -21.68 -33.45
N GLU A 21 60.37 -22.18 -34.62
CA GLU A 21 59.86 -23.54 -34.81
C GLU A 21 60.87 -24.66 -34.48
N GLU A 22 62.16 -24.37 -34.49
CA GLU A 22 63.20 -25.33 -34.16
C GLU A 22 63.54 -25.42 -32.67
N THR A 23 62.84 -24.70 -31.83
CA THR A 23 62.99 -24.77 -30.38
C THR A 23 62.35 -26.04 -29.83
N ASP A 24 62.95 -26.66 -28.84
CA ASP A 24 62.34 -27.80 -28.09
C ASP A 24 61.20 -27.37 -27.21
N VAL A 25 60.29 -28.33 -26.89
CA VAL A 25 59.11 -28.06 -26.13
C VAL A 25 59.39 -27.62 -24.66
N ALA A 26 60.45 -28.20 -24.04
CA ALA A 26 60.79 -27.86 -22.67
C ALA A 26 61.28 -26.42 -22.53
N SER A 27 62.13 -25.97 -23.48
CA SER A 27 62.59 -24.59 -23.57
C SER A 27 61.43 -23.63 -23.83
N ALA A 28 60.54 -23.99 -24.74
CA ALA A 28 59.36 -23.19 -25.08
C ALA A 28 58.39 -23.04 -23.89
N VAL A 29 58.13 -24.10 -23.13
CA VAL A 29 57.33 -24.09 -21.92
C VAL A 29 57.96 -23.22 -20.83
N LYS A 30 59.29 -23.28 -20.67
CA LYS A 30 60.01 -22.44 -19.71
C LYS A 30 59.87 -20.95 -20.04
N GLU A 31 60.00 -20.58 -21.30
CA GLU A 31 59.78 -19.22 -21.80
C GLU A 31 58.32 -18.76 -21.53
N MET A 32 57.35 -19.62 -21.87
CA MET A 32 55.94 -19.39 -21.63
C MET A 32 55.63 -19.13 -20.14
N GLN A 33 56.25 -19.92 -19.23
CA GLN A 33 56.09 -19.72 -17.78
C GLN A 33 56.75 -18.43 -17.28
N GLN A 34 57.96 -18.12 -17.76
CA GLN A 34 58.70 -16.91 -17.38
C GLN A 34 57.94 -15.64 -17.76
N GLN A 35 57.31 -15.62 -18.93
CA GLN A 35 56.55 -14.50 -19.45
C GLN A 35 55.07 -14.56 -19.05
N ARG A 36 54.66 -15.57 -18.30
CA ARG A 36 53.24 -15.81 -17.91
C ARG A 36 52.30 -15.83 -19.11
N ALA A 37 52.77 -16.33 -20.24
CA ALA A 37 52.00 -16.42 -21.47
C ALA A 37 51.09 -17.67 -21.44
N GLU A 38 49.88 -17.54 -21.98
CA GLU A 38 48.92 -18.65 -22.11
C GLU A 38 49.02 -19.38 -23.45
N SER A 39 49.80 -18.83 -24.40
CA SER A 39 49.98 -19.42 -25.73
C SER A 39 51.31 -18.99 -26.35
N ILE A 40 51.87 -19.85 -27.16
CA ILE A 40 53.09 -19.62 -27.96
C ILE A 40 52.65 -19.47 -29.40
N ILE A 41 53.05 -18.38 -30.04
CA ILE A 41 53.01 -18.23 -31.51
C ILE A 41 54.29 -18.76 -32.06
N VAL A 42 54.19 -19.78 -32.89
CA VAL A 42 55.39 -20.40 -33.53
C VAL A 42 55.71 -19.65 -34.82
N SER A 43 56.97 -19.20 -34.92
CA SER A 43 57.43 -18.42 -36.05
C SER A 43 58.46 -19.17 -36.86
N ARG A 44 58.50 -18.88 -38.16
CA ARG A 44 59.55 -19.25 -39.08
C ARG A 44 59.97 -18.02 -39.89
N ARG A 45 61.20 -17.56 -39.72
CA ARG A 45 61.72 -16.35 -40.40
C ARG A 45 60.76 -15.15 -40.18
N ASP A 46 60.35 -14.89 -38.91
CA ASP A 46 59.44 -13.83 -38.47
C ASP A 46 57.98 -13.97 -38.95
N LEU A 47 57.63 -15.04 -39.66
CA LEU A 47 56.27 -15.33 -40.05
C LEU A 47 55.64 -16.31 -39.07
N ALA A 48 54.46 -15.95 -38.52
CA ALA A 48 53.69 -16.84 -37.66
C ALA A 48 53.12 -18.01 -38.49
N ILE A 49 53.53 -19.24 -38.17
CA ILE A 49 53.14 -20.46 -38.89
C ILE A 49 52.23 -21.38 -38.08
N GLY A 50 52.29 -21.28 -36.78
CA GLY A 50 51.48 -22.12 -35.86
C GLY A 50 51.23 -21.48 -34.54
N ILE A 51 50.39 -22.14 -33.73
CA ILE A 51 50.15 -21.82 -32.33
C ILE A 51 50.33 -23.09 -31.50
N LEU A 52 50.98 -22.94 -30.35
CA LEU A 52 51.11 -24.00 -29.36
C LEU A 52 50.47 -23.54 -28.06
N THR A 53 49.61 -24.37 -27.52
CA THR A 53 48.86 -24.10 -26.29
C THR A 53 49.15 -25.16 -25.24
N ASP A 54 48.76 -24.87 -23.98
CA ASP A 54 48.78 -25.84 -22.88
C ASP A 54 48.01 -27.15 -23.22
N ASP A 55 46.86 -27.03 -23.91
CA ASP A 55 46.09 -28.20 -24.38
C ASP A 55 46.96 -29.06 -25.36
N ASP A 56 47.65 -28.41 -26.31
CA ASP A 56 48.52 -29.11 -27.28
C ASP A 56 49.69 -29.84 -26.58
N ILE A 57 50.31 -29.21 -25.59
CA ILE A 57 51.41 -29.79 -24.81
C ILE A 57 50.92 -31.01 -24.03
N ILE A 58 49.77 -30.89 -23.35
CA ILE A 58 49.20 -32.00 -22.58
C ILE A 58 48.85 -33.17 -23.50
N ASP A 59 48.11 -32.91 -24.59
CA ASP A 59 47.58 -33.97 -25.47
C ASP A 59 48.65 -34.64 -26.32
N LYS A 60 49.66 -33.87 -26.80
CA LYS A 60 50.61 -34.34 -27.80
C LYS A 60 51.95 -34.75 -27.20
N VAL A 61 52.31 -34.26 -26.00
CA VAL A 61 53.60 -34.59 -25.34
C VAL A 61 53.34 -35.41 -24.09
N VAL A 62 52.61 -34.85 -23.10
CA VAL A 62 52.46 -35.48 -21.77
C VAL A 62 51.66 -36.80 -21.88
N MET A 63 50.50 -36.77 -22.54
CA MET A 63 49.63 -37.97 -22.67
C MET A 63 50.29 -39.08 -23.52
N LYS A 64 51.23 -38.75 -24.40
CA LYS A 64 51.99 -39.71 -25.23
C LYS A 64 53.27 -40.20 -24.57
N GLY A 65 53.66 -39.61 -23.44
CA GLY A 65 54.86 -39.95 -22.70
C GLY A 65 56.14 -39.60 -23.48
N GLU A 66 56.06 -38.58 -24.34
CA GLU A 66 57.16 -38.11 -25.18
C GLU A 66 58.16 -37.26 -24.39
N ASP A 67 59.42 -37.28 -24.74
CA ASP A 67 60.48 -36.52 -24.06
C ASP A 67 60.48 -35.06 -24.55
N SER A 68 60.10 -34.13 -23.71
CA SER A 68 59.92 -32.70 -24.01
C SER A 68 61.22 -32.01 -24.43
N ASP A 69 62.42 -32.54 -24.06
CA ASP A 69 63.75 -31.99 -24.42
C ASP A 69 64.17 -32.41 -25.82
N LYS A 70 63.51 -33.42 -26.42
CA LYS A 70 63.82 -33.95 -27.72
C LYS A 70 62.87 -33.62 -28.84
N ILE A 71 61.68 -33.12 -28.45
CA ILE A 71 60.63 -32.78 -29.41
C ILE A 71 60.63 -31.30 -29.71
N LEU A 72 60.67 -30.96 -31.00
CA LEU A 72 60.59 -29.59 -31.48
C LEU A 72 59.15 -29.10 -31.54
N ILE A 73 58.92 -27.81 -31.23
CA ILE A 73 57.56 -27.22 -31.19
C ILE A 73 56.82 -27.33 -32.52
N LYS A 74 57.54 -27.37 -33.67
CA LYS A 74 56.94 -27.59 -34.99
C LYS A 74 56.22 -28.93 -35.14
N GLN A 75 56.58 -29.94 -34.34
CA GLN A 75 55.95 -31.28 -34.36
C GLN A 75 54.66 -31.36 -33.59
N VAL A 76 54.46 -30.44 -32.62
CA VAL A 76 53.32 -30.46 -31.68
C VAL A 76 52.40 -29.25 -31.84
N MET A 77 52.87 -28.18 -32.53
CA MET A 77 52.03 -27.01 -32.76
C MET A 77 50.80 -27.35 -33.59
N SER A 78 49.77 -26.51 -33.44
CA SER A 78 48.65 -26.48 -34.37
C SER A 78 48.92 -25.51 -35.49
N SER A 79 49.00 -26.07 -36.76
CA SER A 79 49.38 -25.34 -37.99
C SER A 79 48.35 -25.66 -39.09
N PRO A 80 48.05 -24.71 -40.01
CA PRO A 80 48.45 -23.30 -39.98
C PRO A 80 47.75 -22.51 -38.86
N VAL A 81 48.40 -21.42 -38.39
CA VAL A 81 47.80 -20.51 -37.42
C VAL A 81 46.60 -19.80 -38.05
N ILE A 82 45.44 -19.86 -37.38
CA ILE A 82 44.20 -19.17 -37.80
C ILE A 82 44.17 -17.83 -37.10
N THR A 83 44.22 -16.75 -37.87
CA THR A 83 44.21 -15.38 -37.38
C THR A 83 43.01 -14.62 -37.89
N ILE A 84 42.60 -13.56 -37.17
CA ILE A 84 41.63 -12.58 -37.65
C ILE A 84 42.23 -11.17 -37.58
N SER A 85 41.67 -10.23 -38.35
CA SER A 85 42.09 -8.83 -38.29
C SER A 85 41.88 -8.22 -36.91
N SER A 86 42.81 -7.37 -36.48
CA SER A 86 42.66 -6.58 -35.23
C SER A 86 41.39 -5.72 -35.17
N GLY A 87 40.83 -5.35 -36.34
CA GLY A 87 39.56 -4.62 -36.46
C GLY A 87 38.29 -5.49 -36.41
N SER A 88 38.44 -6.83 -36.35
CA SER A 88 37.29 -7.74 -36.31
C SER A 88 36.45 -7.57 -35.05
N THR A 89 35.15 -7.82 -35.19
CA THR A 89 34.20 -7.76 -34.04
C THR A 89 34.25 -9.03 -33.17
N VAL A 90 33.78 -8.93 -31.94
CA VAL A 90 33.58 -10.09 -31.03
C VAL A 90 32.76 -11.18 -31.70
N LYS A 91 31.73 -10.81 -32.47
CA LYS A 91 30.89 -11.75 -33.23
C LYS A 91 31.72 -12.55 -34.23
N GLN A 92 32.57 -11.87 -34.99
CA GLN A 92 33.44 -12.51 -35.98
C GLN A 92 34.49 -13.42 -35.31
N ALA A 93 35.08 -12.97 -34.18
CA ALA A 93 36.02 -13.79 -33.42
C ALA A 93 35.37 -15.10 -32.93
N LEU A 94 34.19 -15.00 -32.30
CA LEU A 94 33.45 -16.18 -31.85
C LEU A 94 33.01 -17.10 -32.98
N GLN A 95 32.66 -16.56 -34.15
CA GLN A 95 32.29 -17.33 -35.33
C GLN A 95 33.49 -18.12 -35.87
N GLN A 96 34.67 -17.51 -35.96
CA GLN A 96 35.88 -18.19 -36.40
C GLN A 96 36.34 -19.26 -35.39
N MET A 97 36.29 -18.95 -34.07
CA MET A 97 36.59 -19.92 -33.03
C MET A 97 35.66 -21.16 -33.11
N ARG A 98 34.38 -20.95 -33.43
CA ARG A 98 33.39 -22.04 -33.60
C ARG A 98 33.64 -22.88 -34.87
N ILE A 99 33.91 -22.20 -36.01
CA ILE A 99 34.13 -22.88 -37.30
C ILE A 99 35.35 -23.78 -37.19
N HIS A 100 36.45 -23.28 -36.63
CA HIS A 100 37.71 -23.99 -36.53
C HIS A 100 37.86 -24.80 -35.23
N ARG A 101 36.87 -24.79 -34.33
CA ARG A 101 36.87 -25.50 -33.04
C ARG A 101 38.07 -25.13 -32.16
N ILE A 102 38.49 -23.86 -32.20
CA ILE A 102 39.61 -23.33 -31.41
C ILE A 102 39.12 -22.46 -30.26
N LYS A 103 39.83 -22.51 -29.13
CA LYS A 103 39.52 -21.73 -27.92
C LYS A 103 40.24 -20.38 -27.87
N ARG A 104 41.29 -20.22 -28.70
CA ARG A 104 42.14 -19.03 -28.76
C ARG A 104 42.32 -18.63 -30.22
N ILE A 105 42.29 -17.32 -30.50
CA ILE A 105 42.43 -16.79 -31.85
C ILE A 105 43.35 -15.56 -31.82
N PRO A 106 44.53 -15.61 -32.49
CA PRO A 106 45.40 -14.45 -32.60
C PRO A 106 44.79 -13.36 -33.49
N LEU A 107 44.96 -12.12 -33.06
CA LEU A 107 44.64 -10.93 -33.83
C LEU A 107 45.88 -10.47 -34.58
N ALA A 108 45.74 -10.32 -35.90
CA ALA A 108 46.81 -9.86 -36.77
C ALA A 108 46.53 -8.44 -37.30
N ASP A 109 47.60 -7.66 -37.44
CA ASP A 109 47.65 -6.38 -38.14
C ASP A 109 48.70 -6.41 -39.22
N LYS A 110 48.96 -5.28 -39.89
CA LYS A 110 50.00 -5.19 -40.98
C LYS A 110 51.41 -5.55 -40.51
N ASP A 111 51.66 -5.33 -39.21
CA ASP A 111 52.99 -5.53 -38.59
C ASP A 111 53.12 -6.88 -37.86
N GLY A 112 52.14 -7.79 -37.97
CA GLY A 112 52.14 -9.09 -37.31
C GLY A 112 51.03 -9.34 -36.32
N ILE A 113 51.23 -10.27 -35.37
CA ILE A 113 50.26 -10.61 -34.33
C ILE A 113 50.34 -9.60 -33.20
N VAL A 114 49.22 -8.94 -32.91
CA VAL A 114 49.09 -7.87 -31.88
C VAL A 114 48.54 -8.36 -30.54
N GLY A 115 47.97 -9.55 -30.50
CA GLY A 115 47.42 -10.14 -29.28
C GLY A 115 46.64 -11.41 -29.56
N VAL A 116 46.19 -12.06 -28.49
CA VAL A 116 45.36 -13.27 -28.58
C VAL A 116 44.05 -13.02 -27.85
N VAL A 117 42.94 -13.43 -28.45
CA VAL A 117 41.63 -13.42 -27.81
C VAL A 117 41.27 -14.83 -27.42
N THR A 118 40.85 -15.02 -26.16
CA THR A 118 40.45 -16.34 -25.67
C THR A 118 38.94 -16.43 -25.55
N HIS A 119 38.39 -17.62 -25.69
CA HIS A 119 36.97 -17.88 -25.49
C HIS A 119 36.52 -17.54 -24.06
N SER A 120 37.36 -17.79 -23.04
CA SER A 120 37.12 -17.48 -21.65
C SER A 120 37.04 -15.97 -21.39
N ALA A 121 37.92 -15.16 -22.00
CA ALA A 121 37.87 -13.70 -21.88
C ALA A 121 36.58 -13.13 -22.48
N LEU A 122 36.18 -13.62 -23.66
CA LEU A 122 34.91 -13.21 -24.28
C LEU A 122 33.69 -13.67 -23.47
N ALA A 123 33.66 -14.89 -22.97
CA ALA A 123 32.59 -15.43 -22.15
C ALA A 123 32.43 -14.64 -20.84
N GLY A 124 33.54 -14.30 -20.17
CA GLY A 124 33.55 -13.47 -18.97
C GLY A 124 33.00 -12.06 -19.24
N ALA A 125 33.42 -11.43 -20.31
CA ALA A 125 32.94 -10.11 -20.72
C ALA A 125 31.45 -10.11 -21.12
N ILE A 126 30.96 -11.16 -21.80
CA ILE A 126 29.54 -11.36 -22.10
C ILE A 126 28.75 -11.45 -20.79
N ARG A 127 29.17 -12.30 -19.86
CA ARG A 127 28.51 -12.48 -18.57
C ARG A 127 28.37 -11.17 -17.80
N THR A 128 29.45 -10.40 -17.71
CA THR A 128 29.46 -9.08 -17.05
C THR A 128 28.51 -8.09 -17.73
N SER A 129 28.54 -8.03 -19.08
CA SER A 129 27.67 -7.11 -19.82
C SER A 129 26.18 -7.45 -19.69
N VAL A 130 25.83 -8.74 -19.70
CA VAL A 130 24.47 -9.22 -19.52
C VAL A 130 23.97 -8.88 -18.10
N ILE A 131 24.78 -9.13 -17.07
CA ILE A 131 24.43 -8.78 -15.69
C ILE A 131 24.20 -7.27 -15.54
N GLN A 132 25.11 -6.43 -16.06
CA GLN A 132 24.99 -4.98 -16.00
C GLN A 132 23.75 -4.47 -16.75
N ARG A 133 23.44 -5.01 -17.94
CA ARG A 133 22.22 -4.65 -18.70
C ARG A 133 20.97 -5.07 -17.94
N THR A 134 20.94 -6.26 -17.35
CA THR A 134 19.79 -6.75 -16.57
C THR A 134 19.57 -5.91 -15.34
N LEU A 135 20.61 -5.55 -14.59
CA LEU A 135 20.53 -4.67 -13.44
C LEU A 135 20.07 -3.25 -13.81
N LYS A 136 20.61 -2.68 -14.90
CA LYS A 136 20.21 -1.35 -15.39
C LYS A 136 18.75 -1.35 -15.84
N LYS A 137 18.31 -2.39 -16.56
CA LYS A 137 16.91 -2.55 -16.99
C LYS A 137 16.00 -2.74 -15.79
N ALA A 138 16.37 -3.56 -14.81
CA ALA A 138 15.62 -3.77 -13.58
C ALA A 138 15.50 -2.47 -12.78
N LYS A 139 16.58 -1.70 -12.60
CA LYS A 139 16.58 -0.41 -11.91
C LYS A 139 15.67 0.60 -12.61
N GLY A 140 15.75 0.73 -13.94
CA GLY A 140 14.88 1.62 -14.72
C GLY A 140 13.39 1.21 -14.60
N THR A 141 13.09 -0.09 -14.72
CA THR A 141 11.73 -0.61 -14.59
C THR A 141 11.16 -0.36 -13.20
N ILE A 142 11.95 -0.55 -12.13
CA ILE A 142 11.51 -0.25 -10.76
C ILE A 142 11.25 1.25 -10.60
N GLN A 143 12.13 2.10 -11.05
CA GLN A 143 11.99 3.54 -10.95
C GLN A 143 10.73 4.03 -11.69
N ASP A 144 10.51 3.61 -12.93
CA ASP A 144 9.34 3.99 -13.73
C ASP A 144 8.03 3.41 -13.16
N GLN A 145 8.10 2.23 -12.55
CA GLN A 145 6.93 1.59 -11.93
C GLN A 145 6.39 2.38 -10.72
N TYR A 146 7.24 3.08 -9.96
CA TYR A 146 6.82 3.79 -8.74
C TYR A 146 6.65 5.31 -8.93
N LYS A 147 6.98 5.88 -10.09
CA LYS A 147 6.74 7.29 -10.39
C LYS A 147 5.30 7.76 -10.11
N PRO A 148 4.23 7.01 -10.49
CA PRO A 148 2.87 7.39 -10.16
C PRO A 148 2.59 7.42 -8.64
N VAL A 149 3.23 6.52 -7.87
CA VAL A 149 3.11 6.52 -6.41
C VAL A 149 3.72 7.79 -5.83
N LEU A 150 4.94 8.13 -6.25
CA LEU A 150 5.65 9.32 -5.74
C LEU A 150 4.93 10.62 -6.13
N GLY A 151 4.48 10.75 -7.38
CA GLY A 151 3.78 11.95 -7.85
C GLY A 151 2.46 12.18 -7.11
N ASN A 152 1.65 11.15 -6.95
CA ASN A 152 0.38 11.24 -6.22
C ASN A 152 0.59 11.46 -4.71
N LEU A 153 1.62 10.82 -4.10
CA LEU A 153 1.98 11.06 -2.71
C LEU A 153 2.38 12.53 -2.50
N GLY A 154 3.19 13.09 -3.40
CA GLY A 154 3.55 14.50 -3.35
C GLY A 154 2.33 15.43 -3.37
N VAL A 155 1.32 15.14 -4.21
CA VAL A 155 0.06 15.91 -4.25
C VAL A 155 -0.69 15.82 -2.92
N LEU A 156 -0.79 14.62 -2.33
CA LEU A 156 -1.45 14.44 -1.05
C LEU A 156 -0.76 15.22 0.07
N LEU A 157 0.57 15.18 0.13
CA LEU A 157 1.34 15.91 1.15
C LEU A 157 1.16 17.41 1.00
N GLN A 158 1.15 17.96 -0.23
CA GLN A 158 0.84 19.37 -0.46
C GLN A 158 -0.56 19.74 0.02
N PHE A 159 -1.54 18.91 -0.30
CA PHE A 159 -2.91 19.14 0.15
C PHE A 159 -3.03 19.11 1.68
N SER A 160 -2.39 18.14 2.34
CA SER A 160 -2.35 18.03 3.80
C SER A 160 -1.62 19.24 4.43
N ALA A 161 -0.52 19.69 3.85
CA ALA A 161 0.20 20.87 4.31
C ALA A 161 -0.67 22.13 4.27
N VAL A 162 -1.43 22.33 3.19
CA VAL A 162 -2.36 23.46 3.07
C VAL A 162 -3.45 23.42 4.14
N LEU A 163 -4.01 22.23 4.42
CA LEU A 163 -5.01 22.09 5.49
C LEU A 163 -4.41 22.39 6.86
N LEU A 164 -3.19 21.95 7.15
CA LEU A 164 -2.53 22.15 8.45
C LEU A 164 -2.07 23.59 8.69
N VAL A 165 -2.20 24.50 7.72
CA VAL A 165 -2.06 25.94 7.97
C VAL A 165 -3.15 26.45 8.95
N VAL A 166 -4.33 25.83 8.98
CA VAL A 166 -5.44 26.26 9.85
C VAL A 166 -5.06 26.23 11.32
N PRO A 167 -4.57 25.11 11.92
CA PRO A 167 -4.15 25.13 13.32
C PRO A 167 -2.96 26.05 13.60
N ALA A 168 -2.06 26.26 12.63
CA ALA A 168 -1.00 27.25 12.77
C ALA A 168 -1.55 28.69 12.88
N LEU A 169 -2.59 29.02 12.11
CA LEU A 169 -3.29 30.31 12.21
C LEU A 169 -4.01 30.46 13.54
N VAL A 170 -4.71 29.41 14.02
CA VAL A 170 -5.37 29.43 15.33
C VAL A 170 -4.34 29.72 16.43
N GLY A 171 -3.20 29.03 16.44
CA GLY A 171 -2.13 29.29 17.41
C GLY A 171 -1.60 30.73 17.34
N THR A 172 -1.47 31.26 16.12
CA THR A 172 -1.04 32.65 15.92
C THR A 172 -2.04 33.64 16.52
N LEU A 173 -3.34 33.41 16.35
CA LEU A 173 -4.41 34.22 16.92
C LEU A 173 -4.42 34.17 18.45
N LEU A 174 -4.09 33.01 19.04
CA LEU A 174 -4.02 32.82 20.50
C LEU A 174 -2.65 33.31 21.10
N GLY A 175 -1.68 33.61 20.27
CA GLY A 175 -0.35 34.06 20.74
C GLY A 175 0.53 32.94 21.33
N GLU A 176 0.27 31.66 21.04
CA GLU A 176 0.93 30.51 21.62
C GLU A 176 2.19 30.10 20.84
N ALA A 177 3.28 30.86 20.96
CA ALA A 177 4.51 30.69 20.17
C ALA A 177 5.10 29.27 20.19
N ALA A 178 5.03 28.56 21.31
CA ALA A 178 5.58 27.21 21.44
C ALA A 178 4.85 26.18 20.55
N SER A 179 3.51 26.25 20.51
CA SER A 179 2.70 25.36 19.65
C SER A 179 2.91 25.67 18.17
N ILE A 180 2.92 26.96 17.83
CA ILE A 180 2.98 27.45 16.45
C ILE A 180 4.24 26.96 15.75
N THR A 181 5.41 27.04 16.39
CA THR A 181 6.69 26.69 15.76
C THR A 181 6.72 25.23 15.32
N GLY A 182 6.26 24.30 16.17
CA GLY A 182 6.18 22.89 15.85
C GLY A 182 5.25 22.62 14.65
N ILE A 183 4.07 23.26 14.62
CA ILE A 183 3.10 23.10 13.53
C ILE A 183 3.64 23.69 12.21
N TYR A 184 4.31 24.84 12.25
CA TYR A 184 4.96 25.39 11.04
C TYR A 184 6.07 24.48 10.50
N LEU A 185 6.87 23.84 11.36
CA LEU A 185 7.88 22.88 10.93
C LEU A 185 7.24 21.68 10.19
N GLU A 186 6.10 21.20 10.65
CA GLU A 186 5.36 20.15 9.95
C GLU A 186 4.84 20.62 8.59
N VAL A 187 4.18 21.78 8.52
CA VAL A 187 3.64 22.36 7.28
C VAL A 187 4.75 22.57 6.24
N VAL A 188 5.89 23.14 6.65
CA VAL A 188 7.04 23.36 5.77
C VAL A 188 7.64 22.02 5.33
N GLY A 189 7.80 21.08 6.26
CA GLY A 189 8.34 19.75 5.98
C GLY A 189 7.49 18.99 4.98
N LEU A 190 6.16 18.94 5.17
CA LEU A 190 5.22 18.32 4.24
C LEU A 190 5.21 19.00 2.87
N SER A 191 5.25 20.36 2.85
CA SER A 191 5.30 21.12 1.60
C SER A 191 6.57 20.83 0.82
N PHE A 192 7.73 20.82 1.49
CA PHE A 192 9.02 20.52 0.86
C PHE A 192 9.08 19.08 0.36
N ALA A 193 8.70 18.10 1.20
CA ALA A 193 8.65 16.70 0.82
C ALA A 193 7.67 16.47 -0.35
N GLY A 194 6.50 17.09 -0.29
CA GLY A 194 5.51 17.02 -1.35
C GLY A 194 6.01 17.59 -2.68
N PHE A 195 6.64 18.76 -2.66
CA PHE A 195 7.25 19.36 -3.84
C PHE A 195 8.34 18.46 -4.44
N PHE A 196 9.23 17.94 -3.58
CA PHE A 196 10.30 17.03 -4.01
C PHE A 196 9.75 15.76 -4.66
N LEU A 197 8.77 15.13 -4.04
CA LEU A 197 8.15 13.91 -4.59
C LEU A 197 7.42 14.18 -5.91
N MET A 198 6.77 15.34 -6.05
CA MET A 198 6.14 15.74 -7.31
C MET A 198 7.16 16.01 -8.43
N SER A 199 8.36 16.45 -8.10
CA SER A 199 9.42 16.69 -9.08
C SER A 199 10.01 15.40 -9.64
N TYR A 200 10.03 14.33 -8.85
CA TYR A 200 10.51 13.00 -9.27
C TYR A 200 9.41 12.07 -9.78
N GLY A 201 8.18 12.28 -9.34
CA GLY A 201 7.03 11.45 -9.67
C GLY A 201 6.25 11.96 -10.87
N GLU A 202 5.43 11.08 -11.43
CA GLU A 202 4.46 11.42 -12.48
C GLU A 202 3.05 11.29 -11.91
N ARG A 203 2.18 12.25 -12.19
CA ARG A 203 0.76 12.14 -11.85
C ARG A 203 0.11 11.17 -12.83
N GLY A 204 -0.52 10.13 -12.34
CA GLY A 204 -1.13 9.16 -13.24
C GLY A 204 -1.99 8.12 -12.52
N GLN A 205 -2.62 7.27 -13.33
CA GLN A 205 -3.38 6.14 -12.82
C GLN A 205 -2.45 5.13 -12.16
N MET A 206 -2.86 4.62 -11.03
CA MET A 206 -2.15 3.61 -10.26
C MET A 206 -2.85 2.26 -10.39
N ASN A 207 -2.08 1.19 -10.58
CA ASN A 207 -2.61 -0.15 -10.39
C ASN A 207 -2.84 -0.44 -8.89
N LEU A 208 -3.58 -1.52 -8.59
CA LEU A 208 -3.98 -1.84 -7.22
C LEU A 208 -2.79 -2.00 -6.25
N LYS A 209 -1.66 -2.56 -6.72
CA LYS A 209 -0.44 -2.67 -5.91
C LYS A 209 0.18 -1.31 -5.62
N GLN A 210 0.31 -0.46 -6.64
CA GLN A 210 0.84 0.90 -6.50
C GLN A 210 -0.03 1.73 -5.57
N ALA A 211 -1.34 1.64 -5.72
CA ALA A 211 -2.30 2.31 -4.89
C ALA A 211 -2.23 1.83 -3.42
N SER A 212 -2.04 0.54 -3.18
CA SER A 212 -1.83 0.01 -1.82
C SER A 212 -0.55 0.55 -1.17
N ILE A 213 0.56 0.60 -1.93
CA ILE A 213 1.82 1.19 -1.46
C ILE A 213 1.65 2.69 -1.19
N PHE A 214 0.99 3.41 -2.09
CA PHE A 214 0.70 4.83 -1.94
C PHE A 214 -0.04 5.13 -0.63
N VAL A 215 -1.07 4.35 -0.34
CA VAL A 215 -1.90 4.54 0.86
C VAL A 215 -1.06 4.31 2.13
N VAL A 216 -0.34 3.19 2.23
CA VAL A 216 0.53 2.92 3.40
C VAL A 216 1.59 4.01 3.56
N ALA A 217 2.27 4.36 2.47
CA ALA A 217 3.29 5.41 2.49
C ALA A 217 2.73 6.77 2.93
N SER A 218 1.49 7.10 2.54
CA SER A 218 0.83 8.36 2.92
C SER A 218 0.72 8.51 4.44
N PHE A 219 0.19 7.49 5.13
CA PHE A 219 0.03 7.59 6.59
C PHE A 219 1.37 7.50 7.33
N VAL A 220 2.32 6.68 6.85
CA VAL A 220 3.66 6.64 7.43
C VAL A 220 4.33 8.01 7.34
N VAL A 221 4.30 8.64 6.17
CA VAL A 221 4.93 9.95 5.97
C VAL A 221 4.21 11.04 6.75
N MET A 222 2.87 11.06 6.72
CA MET A 222 2.09 12.01 7.52
C MET A 222 2.37 11.86 9.01
N SER A 223 2.43 10.62 9.54
CA SER A 223 2.75 10.38 10.95
C SER A 223 4.18 10.81 11.32
N LEU A 224 5.14 10.61 10.41
CA LEU A 224 6.53 11.05 10.64
C LEU A 224 6.63 12.57 10.72
N PHE A 225 6.04 13.32 9.79
CA PHE A 225 6.06 14.79 9.84
C PHE A 225 5.20 15.32 10.98
N GLY A 226 4.02 14.74 11.22
CA GLY A 226 3.14 15.13 12.31
C GLY A 226 3.68 14.79 13.70
N SER A 227 4.79 14.05 13.82
CA SER A 227 5.50 13.89 15.10
C SER A 227 6.30 15.15 15.48
N LEU A 228 6.64 16.02 14.52
CA LEU A 228 7.47 17.23 14.78
C LEU A 228 6.84 18.20 15.79
N PRO A 229 5.54 18.54 15.73
CA PRO A 229 4.92 19.38 16.75
C PRO A 229 5.01 18.79 18.16
N TYR A 230 4.85 17.48 18.30
CA TYR A 230 4.97 16.80 19.60
C TYR A 230 6.42 16.74 20.09
N VAL A 231 7.40 16.50 19.21
CA VAL A 231 8.83 16.55 19.57
C VAL A 231 9.22 17.97 20.03
N TYR A 232 8.72 19.01 19.35
CA TYR A 232 9.05 20.39 19.67
C TYR A 232 8.41 20.87 20.96
N LEU A 233 7.11 20.62 21.15
CA LEU A 233 6.38 21.03 22.35
C LEU A 233 6.73 20.17 23.57
N ASN A 234 7.08 18.90 23.35
CA ASN A 234 7.28 17.88 24.39
C ASN A 234 6.14 17.87 25.43
N PRO A 235 4.91 17.46 25.04
CA PRO A 235 3.75 17.45 25.93
C PRO A 235 3.78 16.32 26.96
N PHE A 236 4.87 15.57 27.02
CA PHE A 236 5.09 14.44 27.91
C PHE A 236 5.83 14.87 29.18
N ILE A 237 5.95 13.95 30.14
CA ILE A 237 6.61 14.23 31.42
C ILE A 237 8.09 14.60 31.20
N SER A 238 8.57 15.61 31.92
CA SER A 238 9.95 16.04 31.88
C SER A 238 10.93 14.92 32.24
N GLY A 239 12.07 14.83 31.52
CA GLY A 239 13.11 13.83 31.79
C GLY A 239 13.07 12.58 30.92
N ILE A 240 12.22 12.56 29.88
CA ILE A 240 12.20 11.49 28.86
C ILE A 240 13.43 11.64 27.95
N ASP A 241 14.12 10.52 27.67
CA ASP A 241 15.22 10.47 26.70
C ASP A 241 14.74 10.76 25.27
N GLY A 242 15.63 11.24 24.40
CA GLY A 242 15.27 11.66 23.05
C GLY A 242 14.65 10.53 22.19
N ASN A 243 15.05 9.28 22.39
CA ASN A 243 14.49 8.15 21.66
C ASN A 243 13.05 7.88 22.09
N SER A 244 12.77 7.90 23.39
CA SER A 244 11.40 7.73 23.91
C SER A 244 10.51 8.89 23.52
N LEU A 245 11.03 10.15 23.50
CA LEU A 245 10.31 11.32 23.02
C LEU A 245 9.86 11.15 21.57
N PHE A 246 10.76 10.72 20.68
CA PHE A 246 10.41 10.51 19.28
C PHE A 246 9.36 9.40 19.12
N VAL A 247 9.49 8.26 19.81
CA VAL A 247 8.53 7.16 19.74
C VAL A 247 7.16 7.59 20.25
N ASN A 248 7.09 8.33 21.37
CA ASN A 248 5.85 8.86 21.90
C ASN A 248 5.20 9.85 20.92
N SER A 249 5.99 10.74 20.33
CA SER A 249 5.52 11.71 19.35
C SER A 249 4.99 11.05 18.08
N LEU A 250 5.69 10.02 17.60
CA LEU A 250 5.26 9.24 16.44
C LEU A 250 3.95 8.49 16.72
N PHE A 251 3.80 7.93 17.93
CA PHE A 251 2.58 7.25 18.36
C PHE A 251 1.37 8.20 18.38
N GLU A 252 1.50 9.37 19.05
CA GLU A 252 0.42 10.37 19.10
C GLU A 252 0.05 10.88 17.70
N SER A 253 1.05 11.19 16.87
CA SER A 253 0.84 11.62 15.50
C SER A 253 0.14 10.54 14.66
N ALA A 254 0.60 9.29 14.73
CA ALA A 254 -0.03 8.17 14.02
C ALA A 254 -1.46 7.97 14.50
N SER A 255 -1.71 8.02 15.81
CA SER A 255 -3.06 7.93 16.39
C SER A 255 -3.96 9.06 15.89
N GLY A 256 -3.41 10.28 15.74
CA GLY A 256 -4.11 11.42 15.14
C GLY A 256 -4.50 11.16 13.69
N PHE A 257 -3.52 10.97 12.80
CA PHE A 257 -3.78 10.82 11.36
C PHE A 257 -4.52 9.55 10.98
N THR A 258 -4.36 8.45 11.73
CA THR A 258 -5.15 7.22 11.50
C THR A 258 -6.55 7.29 12.11
N THR A 259 -6.89 8.39 12.81
CA THR A 259 -8.15 8.56 13.54
C THR A 259 -8.40 7.44 14.56
N THR A 260 -7.34 6.99 15.24
CA THR A 260 -7.44 5.91 16.24
C THR A 260 -7.86 6.44 17.60
N GLY A 261 -7.26 7.53 18.08
CA GLY A 261 -7.62 8.16 19.35
C GLY A 261 -6.93 7.58 20.60
N LEU A 262 -6.13 6.52 20.48
CA LEU A 262 -5.26 6.09 21.59
C LEU A 262 -4.25 7.20 21.91
N SER A 263 -4.14 7.58 23.18
CA SER A 263 -3.28 8.66 23.61
C SER A 263 -2.53 8.33 24.90
N MET A 264 -1.28 8.78 24.96
CA MET A 264 -0.45 8.73 26.18
C MET A 264 -0.56 10.03 26.99
N ILE A 265 -1.25 11.04 26.47
CA ILE A 265 -1.50 12.32 27.14
C ILE A 265 -2.73 12.15 28.00
N THR A 266 -2.54 12.06 29.32
CA THR A 266 -3.62 11.81 30.29
C THR A 266 -4.41 13.05 30.64
N ASN A 267 -3.76 14.23 30.65
CA ASN A 267 -4.38 15.51 31.00
C ASN A 267 -4.27 16.49 29.83
N PRO A 268 -5.08 16.31 28.77
CA PRO A 268 -5.02 17.16 27.58
C PRO A 268 -5.38 18.62 27.84
N GLU A 269 -6.09 18.92 28.92
CA GLU A 269 -6.41 20.27 29.40
C GLU A 269 -5.16 21.08 29.79
N ASN A 270 -4.03 20.45 30.07
CA ASN A 270 -2.77 21.13 30.38
C ASN A 270 -1.98 21.53 29.12
N LEU A 271 -2.46 21.14 27.93
CA LEU A 271 -1.85 21.53 26.67
C LEU A 271 -2.26 22.97 26.31
N PRO A 272 -1.42 23.69 25.52
CA PRO A 272 -1.85 24.90 24.86
C PRO A 272 -3.12 24.64 24.04
N GLU A 273 -4.05 25.58 24.05
CA GLU A 273 -5.36 25.42 23.39
C GLU A 273 -5.23 25.14 21.89
N SER A 274 -4.31 25.86 21.22
CA SER A 274 -4.03 25.63 19.79
C SER A 274 -3.45 24.24 19.53
N PHE A 275 -2.69 23.67 20.47
CA PHE A 275 -2.14 22.33 20.32
C PHE A 275 -3.21 21.24 20.55
N SER A 276 -4.11 21.46 21.50
CA SER A 276 -5.30 20.60 21.70
C SER A 276 -6.20 20.63 20.45
N PHE A 277 -6.42 21.82 19.88
CA PHE A 277 -7.10 21.97 18.59
C PHE A 277 -6.35 21.25 17.45
N TYR A 278 -5.02 21.42 17.34
CA TYR A 278 -4.18 20.74 16.34
C TYR A 278 -4.36 19.21 16.40
N ARG A 279 -4.32 18.59 17.59
CA ARG A 279 -4.53 17.16 17.79
C ARG A 279 -5.86 16.69 17.19
N SER A 280 -6.95 17.36 17.51
CA SER A 280 -8.27 17.04 16.98
C SER A 280 -8.39 17.33 15.48
N TYR A 281 -7.73 18.38 15.00
CA TYR A 281 -7.71 18.76 13.60
C TYR A 281 -6.94 17.75 12.74
N THR A 282 -5.84 17.16 13.26
CA THR A 282 -5.12 16.08 12.54
C THR A 282 -6.01 14.85 12.32
N GLN A 283 -6.90 14.53 13.27
CA GLN A 283 -7.89 13.47 13.07
C GLN A 283 -8.89 13.82 11.97
N TRP A 284 -9.35 15.06 11.93
CA TRP A 284 -10.25 15.50 10.86
C TRP A 284 -9.56 15.44 9.48
N VAL A 285 -8.31 15.91 9.37
CA VAL A 285 -7.50 15.80 8.14
C VAL A 285 -7.25 14.33 7.77
N GLY A 286 -6.93 13.46 8.73
CA GLY A 286 -6.74 12.03 8.53
C GLY A 286 -8.00 11.34 8.01
N GLY A 287 -9.17 11.67 8.57
CA GLY A 287 -10.48 11.20 8.10
C GLY A 287 -10.78 11.64 6.67
N MET A 288 -10.55 12.91 6.34
CA MET A 288 -10.76 13.47 5.00
C MET A 288 -9.76 12.92 3.98
N SER A 289 -8.48 12.76 4.36
CA SER A 289 -7.45 12.14 3.52
C SER A 289 -7.80 10.70 3.19
N PHE A 290 -8.35 9.96 4.14
CA PHE A 290 -8.85 8.59 3.91
C PHE A 290 -9.98 8.56 2.88
N VAL A 291 -10.94 9.50 2.93
CA VAL A 291 -12.00 9.62 1.92
C VAL A 291 -11.40 9.81 0.51
N TYR A 292 -10.43 10.73 0.39
CA TYR A 292 -9.73 10.97 -0.86
C TYR A 292 -8.99 9.71 -1.35
N LEU A 293 -8.28 9.03 -0.45
CA LEU A 293 -7.52 7.81 -0.74
C LEU A 293 -8.41 6.66 -1.21
N VAL A 294 -9.52 6.39 -0.50
CA VAL A 294 -10.50 5.35 -0.87
C VAL A 294 -11.09 5.64 -2.24
N MET A 295 -11.47 6.88 -2.51
CA MET A 295 -12.05 7.26 -3.80
C MET A 295 -11.05 7.10 -4.95
N MET A 296 -9.79 7.47 -4.75
CA MET A 296 -8.75 7.30 -5.76
C MET A 296 -8.43 5.83 -6.07
N LEU A 297 -8.51 4.96 -5.05
CA LEU A 297 -8.24 3.52 -5.15
C LEU A 297 -9.35 2.74 -5.86
N PHE A 298 -10.59 2.97 -5.41
CA PHE A 298 -11.72 2.11 -5.78
C PHE A 298 -12.53 2.66 -6.95
N PHE A 299 -12.41 3.95 -7.25
CA PHE A 299 -13.20 4.64 -8.25
C PHE A 299 -12.34 5.43 -9.27
N PRO A 300 -11.46 4.77 -10.04
CA PRO A 300 -10.81 5.45 -11.17
C PRO A 300 -11.89 5.96 -12.14
N GLU A 301 -11.61 7.08 -12.83
CA GLU A 301 -12.59 7.81 -13.67
C GLU A 301 -13.32 6.92 -14.68
N GLU A 302 -12.66 5.89 -15.21
CA GLU A 302 -13.25 4.90 -16.12
C GLU A 302 -14.33 4.04 -15.46
N LYS A 303 -14.19 3.72 -14.15
CA LYS A 303 -15.20 2.95 -13.40
C LYS A 303 -16.32 3.82 -12.84
N LEU A 304 -16.09 5.11 -12.60
CA LEU A 304 -17.14 6.07 -12.26
C LEU A 304 -18.16 6.24 -13.38
N SER A 305 -17.76 6.09 -14.64
CA SER A 305 -18.69 6.07 -15.76
C SER A 305 -19.68 4.88 -15.68
N ALA A 306 -19.26 3.75 -15.13
CA ALA A 306 -20.11 2.59 -14.91
C ALA A 306 -21.08 2.75 -13.71
N MET A 307 -20.74 3.58 -12.72
CA MET A 307 -21.65 3.95 -11.62
C MET A 307 -22.78 4.89 -12.03
N LYS A 308 -22.77 5.42 -13.27
CA LYS A 308 -23.86 6.27 -13.83
C LYS A 308 -25.24 5.64 -13.66
N SER A 309 -25.35 4.32 -13.82
CA SER A 309 -26.62 3.61 -13.73
C SER A 309 -27.14 3.49 -12.30
N VAL A 310 -26.25 3.44 -11.30
CA VAL A 310 -26.60 3.30 -9.88
C VAL A 310 -26.95 4.64 -9.24
N LEU A 311 -26.31 5.72 -9.66
CA LEU A 311 -26.50 7.07 -9.10
C LEU A 311 -27.53 7.93 -9.84
N GLY A 312 -28.33 7.32 -10.75
CA GLY A 312 -29.47 7.99 -11.38
C GLY A 312 -29.14 8.94 -12.53
N GLY A 313 -28.23 8.55 -13.43
CA GLY A 313 -28.14 9.12 -14.78
C GLY A 313 -27.33 10.42 -14.92
N GLY A 314 -26.74 10.95 -13.88
CA GLY A 314 -25.84 12.12 -13.94
C GLY A 314 -24.37 11.73 -14.01
N MET A 315 -23.60 12.41 -14.86
CA MET A 315 -22.13 12.24 -14.90
C MET A 315 -21.52 12.96 -13.70
N LEU A 316 -21.36 12.23 -12.56
CA LEU A 316 -20.59 12.72 -11.42
C LEU A 316 -19.12 12.69 -11.80
N LYS A 317 -18.54 13.86 -11.95
CA LYS A 317 -17.10 13.99 -11.99
C LYS A 317 -16.57 13.66 -10.61
N PHE A 318 -15.52 12.85 -10.51
CA PHE A 318 -14.84 12.49 -9.26
C PHE A 318 -14.62 13.70 -8.33
N LYS A 319 -14.21 14.82 -8.92
CA LYS A 319 -14.04 16.10 -8.23
C LYS A 319 -15.34 16.59 -7.56
N GLU A 320 -16.47 16.50 -8.25
CA GLU A 320 -17.78 16.96 -7.71
C GLU A 320 -18.24 16.10 -6.53
N PHE A 321 -17.96 14.78 -6.57
CA PHE A 321 -18.31 13.89 -5.48
C PHE A 321 -17.48 14.20 -4.23
N ILE A 322 -16.15 14.36 -4.34
CA ILE A 322 -15.29 14.72 -3.20
C ILE A 322 -15.68 16.08 -2.63
N VAL A 323 -15.83 17.10 -3.47
CA VAL A 323 -16.23 18.44 -3.01
C VAL A 323 -17.57 18.39 -2.28
N THR A 324 -18.53 17.60 -2.78
CA THR A 324 -19.83 17.43 -2.11
C THR A 324 -19.68 16.74 -0.75
N LEU A 325 -18.86 15.69 -0.64
CA LEU A 325 -18.60 15.01 0.64
C LEU A 325 -17.92 15.92 1.65
N VAL A 326 -16.86 16.63 1.24
CA VAL A 326 -16.19 17.62 2.09
C VAL A 326 -17.21 18.66 2.59
N GLY A 327 -18.04 19.17 1.68
CA GLY A 327 -19.12 20.10 2.04
C GLY A 327 -20.10 19.52 3.04
N ILE A 328 -20.56 18.28 2.86
CA ILE A 328 -21.48 17.60 3.80
C ILE A 328 -20.85 17.46 5.18
N PHE A 329 -19.61 16.96 5.27
CA PHE A 329 -18.90 16.80 6.53
C PHE A 329 -18.63 18.16 7.22
N SER A 330 -18.31 19.20 6.45
CA SER A 330 -18.17 20.57 6.99
C SER A 330 -19.50 21.08 7.57
N VAL A 331 -20.62 20.85 6.89
CA VAL A 331 -21.95 21.22 7.40
C VAL A 331 -22.28 20.47 8.68
N TYR A 332 -22.02 19.15 8.73
CA TYR A 332 -22.22 18.39 9.96
C TYR A 332 -21.35 18.93 11.10
N THR A 333 -20.08 19.22 10.84
CA THR A 333 -19.18 19.79 11.83
C THR A 333 -19.73 21.10 12.38
N ILE A 334 -20.16 22.02 11.52
CA ILE A 334 -20.72 23.31 11.93
C ILE A 334 -21.98 23.12 12.78
N ILE A 335 -22.92 22.27 12.36
CA ILE A 335 -24.17 22.04 13.10
C ILE A 335 -23.87 21.44 14.48
N LEU A 336 -23.01 20.42 14.56
CA LEU A 336 -22.69 19.77 15.82
C LEU A 336 -21.90 20.68 16.76
N VAL A 337 -20.99 21.51 16.24
CA VAL A 337 -20.29 22.54 17.03
C VAL A 337 -21.29 23.52 17.60
N LEU A 338 -22.19 24.07 16.81
CA LEU A 338 -23.21 24.99 17.29
C LEU A 338 -24.09 24.37 18.40
N LEU A 339 -24.49 23.11 18.22
CA LEU A 339 -25.29 22.40 19.25
C LEU A 339 -24.49 22.20 20.55
N THR A 340 -23.19 21.90 20.45
CA THR A 340 -22.32 21.74 21.63
C THR A 340 -22.07 23.07 22.33
N THR A 341 -21.78 24.16 21.59
CA THR A 341 -21.59 25.50 22.16
C THR A 341 -22.84 26.05 22.81
N VAL A 342 -24.02 25.86 22.18
CA VAL A 342 -25.32 26.32 22.76
C VAL A 342 -25.66 25.59 24.07
N SER A 343 -25.11 24.38 24.31
CA SER A 343 -25.26 23.70 25.60
C SER A 343 -24.66 24.47 26.78
N GLY A 344 -23.72 25.41 26.52
CA GLY A 344 -23.07 26.23 27.54
C GLY A 344 -22.14 25.46 28.48
N LYS A 345 -21.80 24.21 28.16
CA LYS A 345 -20.96 23.35 29.00
C LYS A 345 -19.46 23.42 28.66
N THR A 346 -19.14 24.05 27.57
CA THR A 346 -17.75 24.12 27.04
C THR A 346 -17.50 25.47 26.38
N ASP A 347 -16.24 25.89 26.35
CA ASP A 347 -15.79 26.98 25.50
C ASP A 347 -15.82 26.59 24.01
N ASP A 348 -15.83 27.59 23.14
CA ASP A 348 -16.01 27.40 21.70
C ASP A 348 -14.89 26.54 21.07
N LEU A 349 -13.64 26.73 21.45
CA LEU A 349 -12.50 26.01 20.86
C LEU A 349 -12.47 24.55 21.30
N THR A 350 -12.82 24.27 22.56
CA THR A 350 -13.02 22.92 23.08
C THR A 350 -14.17 22.20 22.37
N ALA A 351 -15.31 22.88 22.15
CA ALA A 351 -16.42 22.34 21.38
C ALA A 351 -16.01 21.99 19.94
N ILE A 352 -15.32 22.91 19.26
CA ILE A 352 -14.80 22.68 17.89
C ILE A 352 -13.87 21.47 17.88
N SER A 353 -12.90 21.43 18.80
CA SER A 353 -11.92 20.34 18.91
C SER A 353 -12.59 18.98 19.12
N LEU A 354 -13.55 18.88 20.04
CA LEU A 354 -14.27 17.66 20.31
C LEU A 354 -15.06 17.16 19.09
N ILE A 355 -15.74 18.07 18.40
CA ILE A 355 -16.57 17.70 17.24
C ILE A 355 -15.72 17.34 16.02
N LEU A 356 -14.60 18.02 15.78
CA LEU A 356 -13.65 17.62 14.71
C LEU A 356 -13.15 16.18 14.90
N SER A 357 -12.78 15.83 16.13
CA SER A 357 -12.39 14.48 16.51
C SER A 357 -13.54 13.48 16.34
N THR A 358 -14.74 13.81 16.82
CA THR A 358 -15.91 12.94 16.81
C THR A 358 -16.37 12.60 15.40
N ILE A 359 -16.54 13.61 14.53
CA ILE A 359 -17.08 13.41 13.16
C ILE A 359 -16.08 12.70 12.24
N SER A 360 -14.78 12.74 12.56
CA SER A 360 -13.76 11.98 11.86
C SER A 360 -13.66 10.51 12.33
N GLY A 361 -14.34 10.16 13.41
CA GLY A 361 -14.22 8.87 14.08
C GLY A 361 -12.88 8.73 14.83
N GLY A 362 -12.34 9.82 15.38
CA GLY A 362 -10.97 9.87 15.89
C GLY A 362 -10.81 9.68 17.40
N GLY A 363 -11.72 10.22 18.21
CA GLY A 363 -11.79 9.98 19.66
C GLY A 363 -10.80 10.74 20.56
N PHE A 364 -9.96 11.64 20.02
CA PHE A 364 -9.19 12.53 20.87
C PHE A 364 -10.14 13.48 21.62
N SER A 365 -10.03 13.50 22.95
CA SER A 365 -10.75 14.47 23.78
C SER A 365 -9.84 15.68 24.07
N PRO A 366 -10.36 16.91 23.95
CA PRO A 366 -9.61 18.11 24.32
C PRO A 366 -9.42 18.27 25.84
N THR A 367 -10.30 17.68 26.66
CA THR A 367 -10.17 17.64 28.11
C THR A 367 -10.56 16.26 28.64
N SER A 368 -10.04 15.89 29.81
CA SER A 368 -10.34 14.60 30.46
C SER A 368 -11.78 14.54 31.03
N THR A 369 -12.41 15.69 31.25
CA THR A 369 -13.69 15.81 31.98
C THR A 369 -14.91 16.08 31.11
N ILE A 370 -14.73 16.45 29.82
CA ILE A 370 -15.85 16.86 28.96
C ILE A 370 -16.79 15.69 28.63
N ILE A 371 -16.23 14.50 28.48
CA ILE A 371 -16.98 13.26 28.27
C ILE A 371 -17.28 12.67 29.65
N ASN A 372 -18.41 13.10 30.23
CA ASN A 372 -18.84 12.76 31.58
C ASN A 372 -20.35 12.50 31.58
N PRO A 373 -20.86 11.52 32.36
CA PRO A 373 -22.30 11.26 32.52
C PRO A 373 -23.17 12.50 32.86
N ASP A 374 -22.56 13.47 33.55
CA ASP A 374 -23.29 14.70 33.97
C ASP A 374 -23.49 15.69 32.80
N ASN A 375 -22.80 15.50 31.67
CA ASN A 375 -22.90 16.34 30.47
C ASN A 375 -23.76 15.66 29.40
N LEU A 376 -25.02 15.39 29.69
CA LEU A 376 -25.91 14.61 28.81
C LEU A 376 -26.07 15.25 27.41
N GLU A 377 -26.07 16.58 27.32
CA GLU A 377 -26.14 17.30 26.05
C GLU A 377 -24.92 17.00 25.16
N VAL A 378 -23.72 17.09 25.73
CA VAL A 378 -22.45 16.80 25.02
C VAL A 378 -22.41 15.33 24.60
N LEU A 379 -22.80 14.40 25.51
CA LEU A 379 -22.86 12.97 25.19
C LEU A 379 -23.84 12.66 24.04
N THR A 380 -24.98 13.35 24.00
CA THR A 380 -25.97 13.15 22.95
C THR A 380 -25.50 13.68 21.62
N VAL A 381 -24.89 14.88 21.56
CA VAL A 381 -24.38 15.48 20.35
C VAL A 381 -23.19 14.69 19.81
N THR A 382 -22.26 14.26 20.67
CA THR A 382 -21.13 13.43 20.27
C THR A 382 -21.59 12.05 19.79
N SER A 383 -22.58 11.42 20.45
CA SER A 383 -23.17 10.15 19.99
C SER A 383 -23.77 10.26 18.58
N ALA A 384 -24.47 11.36 18.29
CA ALA A 384 -25.00 11.64 16.95
C ALA A 384 -23.87 11.80 15.93
N GLY A 385 -22.81 12.55 16.28
CA GLY A 385 -21.61 12.70 15.45
C GLY A 385 -20.91 11.37 15.15
N MET A 386 -20.74 10.52 16.19
CA MET A 386 -20.17 9.17 16.05
C MET A 386 -20.99 8.29 15.09
N ILE A 387 -22.32 8.27 15.23
CA ILE A 387 -23.19 7.50 14.32
C ILE A 387 -23.05 8.03 12.89
N LEU A 388 -23.08 9.35 12.68
CA LEU A 388 -22.91 9.94 11.35
C LEU A 388 -21.56 9.55 10.72
N SER A 389 -20.50 9.52 11.48
CA SER A 389 -19.17 9.13 11.01
C SER A 389 -19.10 7.68 10.50
N ALA A 390 -19.88 6.78 11.11
CA ALA A 390 -19.89 5.35 10.80
C ALA A 390 -20.80 4.96 9.62
N LEU A 391 -21.61 5.89 9.11
CA LEU A 391 -22.48 5.64 7.96
C LEU A 391 -21.73 5.80 6.62
N PRO A 392 -22.15 5.09 5.54
CA PRO A 392 -21.48 5.15 4.25
C PRO A 392 -21.51 6.56 3.63
N PHE A 393 -20.44 7.00 3.00
CA PHE A 393 -20.39 8.28 2.27
C PHE A 393 -21.50 8.40 1.21
N ALA A 394 -21.83 7.30 0.55
CA ALA A 394 -22.94 7.25 -0.41
C ALA A 394 -24.30 7.55 0.23
N PHE A 395 -24.53 7.13 1.49
CA PHE A 395 -25.75 7.44 2.23
C PHE A 395 -25.91 8.96 2.42
N HIS A 396 -24.87 9.64 2.93
CA HIS A 396 -24.87 11.09 3.12
C HIS A 396 -25.13 11.85 1.82
N TYR A 397 -24.41 11.47 0.75
CA TYR A 397 -24.59 12.07 -0.57
C TYR A 397 -26.03 11.92 -1.06
N TYR A 398 -26.65 10.75 -0.86
CA TYR A 398 -28.00 10.47 -1.32
C TYR A 398 -29.05 11.26 -0.54
N VAL A 399 -28.88 11.38 0.79
CA VAL A 399 -29.76 12.16 1.67
C VAL A 399 -29.79 13.64 1.25
N PHE A 400 -28.63 14.24 0.99
CA PHE A 400 -28.55 15.66 0.62
C PHE A 400 -29.04 15.98 -0.80
N ARG A 401 -28.89 15.08 -1.74
CA ARG A 401 -29.16 15.38 -3.16
C ARG A 401 -30.56 14.95 -3.65
N LYS A 402 -31.22 13.98 -3.03
CA LYS A 402 -32.49 13.41 -3.52
C LYS A 402 -33.68 13.56 -2.57
N LYS A 403 -33.81 14.65 -1.82
CA LYS A 403 -35.00 15.01 -1.05
C LYS A 403 -35.77 13.80 -0.45
N GLY A 404 -35.27 13.18 0.60
CA GLY A 404 -36.02 12.17 1.30
C GLY A 404 -35.18 11.26 2.21
N LEU A 405 -35.11 11.62 3.48
CA LEU A 405 -34.44 10.84 4.54
C LEU A 405 -35.00 9.40 4.69
N LEU A 406 -36.22 9.17 4.27
CA LEU A 406 -37.01 7.96 4.49
C LEU A 406 -37.34 7.16 3.22
N SER A 407 -36.72 7.46 2.07
CA SER A 407 -36.88 6.58 0.91
C SER A 407 -36.24 5.23 1.20
N ARG A 408 -36.98 4.12 1.06
CA ARG A 408 -36.53 2.73 1.20
C ARG A 408 -35.25 2.41 0.40
N LYS A 409 -34.91 3.25 -0.61
CA LYS A 409 -33.68 3.18 -1.40
C LYS A 409 -32.51 3.94 -0.77
N SER A 410 -32.73 4.89 0.15
CA SER A 410 -31.69 5.66 0.84
C SER A 410 -31.14 4.94 2.08
N LEU A 411 -31.99 4.17 2.77
CA LEU A 411 -31.58 3.24 3.82
C LEU A 411 -31.17 1.93 3.14
N GLY A 412 -29.95 1.86 2.63
CA GLY A 412 -29.39 0.60 2.11
C GLY A 412 -29.49 -0.52 3.17
N SER A 413 -29.58 -1.76 2.74
CA SER A 413 -29.67 -2.92 3.66
C SER A 413 -28.56 -2.92 4.72
N GLU A 414 -27.39 -2.41 4.39
CA GLU A 414 -26.24 -2.31 5.31
C GLU A 414 -26.50 -1.34 6.46
N VAL A 415 -26.98 -0.11 6.19
CA VAL A 415 -27.28 0.89 7.22
C VAL A 415 -28.37 0.38 8.14
N THR A 416 -29.42 -0.22 7.58
CA THR A 416 -30.54 -0.77 8.36
C THR A 416 -30.06 -1.88 9.30
N VAL A 417 -29.26 -2.83 8.79
CA VAL A 417 -28.72 -3.94 9.61
C VAL A 417 -27.76 -3.41 10.67
N TYR A 418 -26.91 -2.44 10.34
CA TYR A 418 -26.00 -1.81 11.29
C TYR A 418 -26.76 -1.17 12.47
N LEU A 419 -27.77 -0.35 12.19
CA LEU A 419 -28.56 0.32 13.22
C LEU A 419 -29.39 -0.67 14.06
N ILE A 420 -29.96 -1.70 13.45
CA ILE A 420 -30.68 -2.76 14.18
C ILE A 420 -29.72 -3.54 15.09
N ALA A 421 -28.56 -3.95 14.56
CA ALA A 421 -27.55 -4.68 15.33
C ALA A 421 -27.08 -3.85 16.54
N MET A 422 -26.84 -2.55 16.35
CA MET A 422 -26.48 -1.63 17.43
C MET A 422 -27.60 -1.52 18.47
N GLY A 423 -28.88 -1.39 18.03
CA GLY A 423 -30.03 -1.33 18.92
C GLY A 423 -30.21 -2.59 19.76
N ILE A 424 -30.00 -3.79 19.19
CA ILE A 424 -30.07 -5.08 19.90
C ILE A 424 -28.88 -5.23 20.86
N SER A 425 -27.71 -4.75 20.48
CA SER A 425 -26.47 -4.85 21.27
C SER A 425 -26.48 -3.96 22.52
N MET A 426 -27.27 -2.88 22.53
CA MET A 426 -27.33 -1.93 23.65
C MET A 426 -27.85 -2.58 24.96
N PRO A 427 -29.03 -3.24 25.01
CA PRO A 427 -29.48 -3.90 26.23
C PRO A 427 -28.57 -5.05 26.65
N LEU A 428 -27.92 -5.73 25.69
CA LEU A 428 -26.94 -6.79 26.00
C LEU A 428 -25.74 -6.23 26.75
N LEU A 429 -25.15 -5.12 26.29
CA LEU A 429 -24.01 -4.49 26.96
C LEU A 429 -24.41 -3.97 28.33
N TYR A 430 -25.64 -3.39 28.49
CA TYR A 430 -26.15 -2.94 29.76
C TYR A 430 -26.18 -4.10 30.78
N VAL A 431 -26.64 -5.28 30.40
CA VAL A 431 -26.66 -6.47 31.25
C VAL A 431 -25.23 -6.94 31.58
N LEU A 432 -24.33 -6.93 30.61
CA LEU A 432 -22.92 -7.34 30.79
C LEU A 432 -22.14 -6.39 31.71
N LEU A 433 -22.57 -5.14 31.83
CA LEU A 433 -21.99 -4.15 32.75
C LEU A 433 -22.67 -4.19 34.14
N ALA A 434 -23.50 -5.18 34.45
CA ALA A 434 -24.13 -5.31 35.76
C ALA A 434 -23.10 -5.32 36.88
N GLY A 435 -23.31 -4.52 37.93
CA GLY A 435 -22.37 -4.38 39.05
C GLY A 435 -21.26 -3.34 38.87
N VAL A 436 -21.11 -2.75 37.66
CA VAL A 436 -20.17 -1.65 37.46
C VAL A 436 -20.76 -0.34 38.01
N PRO A 437 -20.03 0.42 38.86
CA PRO A 437 -20.47 1.72 39.34
C PRO A 437 -20.78 2.67 38.20
N GLY A 438 -21.91 3.39 38.28
CA GLY A 438 -22.35 4.32 37.23
C GLY A 438 -22.97 3.64 36.00
N ASN A 439 -23.18 2.31 36.02
CA ASN A 439 -23.86 1.62 34.92
C ASN A 439 -25.34 2.04 34.86
N ASN A 440 -25.72 2.60 33.72
CA ASN A 440 -27.09 2.87 33.32
C ASN A 440 -27.21 2.65 31.79
N ILE A 441 -28.43 2.71 31.28
CA ILE A 441 -28.68 2.47 29.85
C ILE A 441 -27.94 3.49 28.95
N GLY A 442 -27.77 4.74 29.40
CA GLY A 442 -27.02 5.79 28.70
C GLY A 442 -25.53 5.49 28.64
N THR A 443 -24.96 4.99 29.76
CA THR A 443 -23.56 4.54 29.83
C THR A 443 -23.28 3.39 28.83
N ALA A 444 -24.15 2.38 28.84
CA ALA A 444 -24.04 1.25 27.91
C ALA A 444 -24.20 1.72 26.45
N ALA A 445 -25.19 2.59 26.19
CA ALA A 445 -25.43 3.14 24.86
C ALA A 445 -24.22 3.93 24.33
N PHE A 446 -23.67 4.84 25.12
CA PHE A 446 -22.55 5.67 24.72
C PHE A 446 -21.31 4.83 24.36
N HIS A 447 -20.91 3.89 25.25
CA HIS A 447 -19.73 3.06 25.03
C HIS A 447 -19.93 2.06 23.88
N LEU A 448 -21.16 1.55 23.68
CA LEU A 448 -21.49 0.72 22.53
C LEU A 448 -21.39 1.52 21.22
N ILE A 449 -21.95 2.72 21.17
CA ILE A 449 -21.85 3.61 20.01
C ILE A 449 -20.39 3.91 19.74
N SER A 450 -19.63 4.31 20.76
CA SER A 450 -18.19 4.59 20.63
C SER A 450 -17.39 3.39 20.09
N ALA A 451 -17.65 2.18 20.58
CA ALA A 451 -17.01 0.95 20.10
C ALA A 451 -17.43 0.58 18.67
N SER A 452 -18.74 0.64 18.35
CA SER A 452 -19.27 0.21 17.05
C SER A 452 -18.95 1.17 15.91
N THR A 453 -18.79 2.47 16.23
CA THR A 453 -18.39 3.51 15.28
C THR A 453 -16.86 3.65 15.14
N ASN A 454 -16.10 2.91 15.97
CA ASN A 454 -14.64 3.00 16.08
C ASN A 454 -14.17 4.45 16.37
N THR A 455 -14.87 5.16 17.26
CA THR A 455 -14.50 6.54 17.63
C THR A 455 -13.65 6.60 18.91
N GLY A 456 -13.91 5.73 19.91
CA GLY A 456 -13.05 5.57 21.07
C GLY A 456 -13.24 6.55 22.24
N LEU A 457 -14.25 7.41 22.20
CA LEU A 457 -14.59 8.25 23.35
C LEU A 457 -15.07 7.38 24.51
N GLN A 458 -14.49 7.57 25.70
CA GLN A 458 -14.84 6.79 26.89
C GLN A 458 -14.81 7.65 28.16
N TYR A 459 -15.63 7.29 29.14
CA TYR A 459 -15.56 7.78 30.52
C TYR A 459 -15.61 6.65 31.55
N LEU A 460 -15.97 5.41 31.13
CA LEU A 460 -15.79 4.22 31.97
C LEU A 460 -14.31 3.81 32.06
N ASN A 461 -13.92 3.38 33.23
CA ASN A 461 -12.64 2.67 33.36
C ASN A 461 -12.79 1.24 32.78
N ILE A 462 -12.42 1.09 31.53
CA ILE A 462 -12.53 -0.19 30.79
C ILE A 462 -11.72 -1.31 31.47
N GLN A 463 -10.64 -0.99 32.18
CA GLN A 463 -9.88 -2.00 32.94
C GLN A 463 -10.75 -2.69 34.01
N ALA A 464 -11.63 -1.95 34.65
CA ALA A 464 -12.45 -2.42 35.76
C ALA A 464 -13.75 -3.14 35.36
N ILE A 465 -14.13 -3.13 34.07
CA ILE A 465 -15.37 -3.80 33.63
C ILE A 465 -15.20 -5.33 33.55
N PRO A 466 -16.30 -6.11 33.66
CA PRO A 466 -16.26 -7.58 33.55
C PRO A 466 -15.65 -8.05 32.23
N VAL A 467 -14.95 -9.19 32.28
CA VAL A 467 -14.28 -9.80 31.10
C VAL A 467 -15.28 -10.04 29.95
N ALA A 468 -16.51 -10.48 30.26
CA ALA A 468 -17.56 -10.68 29.26
C ALA A 468 -17.91 -9.39 28.52
N ALA A 469 -17.96 -8.24 29.20
CA ALA A 469 -18.20 -6.94 28.58
C ALA A 469 -17.01 -6.51 27.70
N LYS A 470 -15.75 -6.76 28.16
CA LYS A 470 -14.55 -6.51 27.34
C LYS A 470 -14.56 -7.32 26.05
N VAL A 471 -14.81 -8.63 26.13
CA VAL A 471 -14.87 -9.52 24.96
C VAL A 471 -16.00 -9.08 24.01
N PHE A 472 -17.14 -8.70 24.54
CA PHE A 472 -18.24 -8.20 23.71
C PHE A 472 -17.85 -6.90 22.98
N LEU A 473 -17.23 -5.94 23.66
CA LEU A 473 -16.74 -4.71 23.03
C LEU A 473 -15.65 -4.99 21.99
N VAL A 474 -14.75 -5.96 22.24
CA VAL A 474 -13.75 -6.43 21.25
C VAL A 474 -14.43 -6.90 19.97
N ILE A 475 -15.50 -7.70 20.08
CA ILE A 475 -16.25 -8.17 18.90
C ILE A 475 -16.90 -6.99 18.17
N VAL A 476 -17.50 -6.05 18.91
CA VAL A 476 -18.14 -4.86 18.33
C VAL A 476 -17.09 -3.98 17.59
N MET A 477 -15.94 -3.73 18.19
CA MET A 477 -14.84 -2.97 17.58
C MET A 477 -14.30 -3.66 16.31
N LEU A 478 -14.17 -5.00 16.33
CA LEU A 478 -13.73 -5.77 15.16
C LEU A 478 -14.73 -5.68 14.00
N VAL A 479 -16.02 -5.75 14.28
CA VAL A 479 -17.06 -5.60 13.25
C VAL A 479 -17.01 -4.19 12.65
N GLY A 480 -16.96 -3.16 13.49
CA GLY A 480 -16.85 -1.76 13.10
C GLY A 480 -18.10 -1.20 12.42
N GLY A 481 -17.92 -0.08 11.71
CA GLY A 481 -19.02 0.62 11.03
C GLY A 481 -19.33 0.08 9.64
N CYS A 482 -20.11 0.87 8.86
CA CYS A 482 -20.48 0.54 7.49
C CYS A 482 -19.29 0.67 6.53
N ALA A 483 -19.37 -0.03 5.41
CA ALA A 483 -18.38 0.09 4.31
C ALA A 483 -18.37 1.52 3.75
N PHE A 484 -17.19 1.99 3.33
CA PHE A 484 -17.00 3.37 2.83
C PHE A 484 -17.46 4.45 3.82
N SER A 485 -17.16 4.27 5.10
CA SER A 485 -17.30 5.26 6.16
C SER A 485 -15.93 5.59 6.77
N THR A 486 -15.87 6.57 7.68
CA THR A 486 -14.63 6.88 8.42
C THR A 486 -14.29 5.86 9.51
N ALA A 487 -15.25 5.02 9.93
CA ALA A 487 -15.03 3.97 10.92
C ALA A 487 -13.96 2.95 10.49
N GLY A 488 -13.35 2.26 11.43
CA GLY A 488 -12.42 1.15 11.21
C GLY A 488 -13.08 -0.24 11.15
N GLY A 489 -12.32 -1.28 11.48
CA GLY A 489 -12.80 -2.65 11.59
C GLY A 489 -13.02 -3.39 10.26
N ILE A 490 -13.59 -4.60 10.34
CA ILE A 490 -13.83 -5.51 9.20
C ILE A 490 -14.91 -4.99 8.25
N LYS A 491 -15.82 -4.17 8.75
CA LYS A 491 -17.00 -3.58 8.09
C LYS A 491 -18.22 -4.50 7.99
N VAL A 492 -19.35 -3.94 8.39
CA VAL A 492 -20.67 -4.64 8.36
C VAL A 492 -21.00 -5.13 6.95
N GLY A 493 -20.68 -4.37 5.91
CA GLY A 493 -20.95 -4.74 4.52
C GLY A 493 -20.28 -6.04 4.08
N ARG A 494 -19.06 -6.33 4.57
CA ARG A 494 -18.38 -7.61 4.28
C ARG A 494 -19.06 -8.80 4.94
N LEU A 495 -19.48 -8.64 6.19
CA LEU A 495 -20.20 -9.69 6.92
C LEU A 495 -21.56 -9.97 6.28
N LEU A 496 -22.27 -8.93 5.86
CA LEU A 496 -23.53 -9.07 5.11
C LEU A 496 -23.34 -9.79 3.79
N PHE A 497 -22.30 -9.44 3.02
CA PHE A 497 -21.98 -10.14 1.78
C PHE A 497 -21.68 -11.62 2.03
N LEU A 498 -20.89 -11.94 3.05
CA LEU A 498 -20.58 -13.32 3.44
C LEU A 498 -21.84 -14.09 3.80
N TYR A 499 -22.72 -13.50 4.61
CA TYR A 499 -24.01 -14.08 5.00
C TYR A 499 -24.90 -14.34 3.78
N GLN A 500 -25.03 -13.38 2.87
CA GLN A 500 -25.84 -13.52 1.64
C GLN A 500 -25.31 -14.63 0.73
N GLU A 501 -23.99 -14.72 0.57
CA GLU A 501 -23.38 -15.75 -0.27
C GLU A 501 -23.51 -17.15 0.32
N ILE A 502 -23.37 -17.30 1.65
CA ILE A 502 -23.62 -18.56 2.35
C ILE A 502 -25.11 -18.95 2.23
N SER A 503 -26.02 -18.01 2.49
CA SER A 503 -27.47 -18.23 2.41
C SER A 503 -27.90 -18.66 1.00
N ARG A 504 -27.32 -18.08 -0.04
CA ARG A 504 -27.54 -18.45 -1.43
C ARG A 504 -27.12 -19.89 -1.70
N ARG A 505 -25.97 -20.33 -1.17
CA ARG A 505 -25.46 -21.71 -1.34
C ARG A 505 -26.30 -22.76 -0.61
N VAL A 506 -26.90 -22.36 0.51
CA VAL A 506 -27.81 -23.24 1.29
C VAL A 506 -29.22 -23.28 0.68
N GLY A 507 -29.46 -22.64 -0.49
CA GLY A 507 -30.74 -22.70 -1.21
C GLY A 507 -31.82 -21.75 -0.69
N ARG A 508 -31.52 -20.80 0.22
CA ARG A 508 -32.44 -19.76 0.66
C ARG A 508 -32.43 -18.61 -0.36
N LYS A 509 -33.60 -18.23 -0.88
CA LYS A 509 -33.73 -17.04 -1.74
C LYS A 509 -33.33 -15.79 -0.96
N PRO A 510 -32.31 -15.04 -1.38
CA PRO A 510 -31.99 -13.76 -0.73
C PRO A 510 -33.15 -12.79 -0.97
N SER A 511 -33.44 -11.94 0.02
CA SER A 511 -34.41 -10.86 -0.16
C SER A 511 -33.92 -9.93 -1.28
N GLU A 512 -34.85 -9.39 -2.09
CA GLU A 512 -34.56 -8.55 -3.27
C GLU A 512 -33.77 -7.25 -2.98
N ALA A 513 -33.49 -6.92 -1.74
CA ALA A 513 -32.63 -5.83 -1.31
C ALA A 513 -31.15 -6.27 -1.29
N SER A 514 -30.64 -6.72 -2.43
CA SER A 514 -29.30 -7.28 -2.54
C SER A 514 -28.22 -6.19 -2.68
N PHE A 515 -27.11 -6.36 -1.93
CA PHE A 515 -25.84 -5.65 -2.07
C PHE A 515 -25.28 -5.67 -3.50
N TYR A 516 -25.77 -6.59 -4.36
CA TYR A 516 -25.48 -6.67 -5.80
C TYR A 516 -25.80 -5.38 -6.58
N SER A 517 -26.68 -4.50 -6.07
CA SER A 517 -26.94 -3.22 -6.71
C SER A 517 -25.76 -2.24 -6.64
N LEU A 518 -24.86 -2.41 -5.68
CA LEU A 518 -23.67 -1.57 -5.50
C LEU A 518 -22.42 -2.13 -6.24
N THR A 519 -22.41 -3.43 -6.55
CA THR A 519 -21.30 -4.08 -7.26
C THR A 519 -21.59 -4.38 -8.74
N GLN A 520 -22.82 -4.15 -9.22
CA GLN A 520 -23.23 -4.37 -10.60
C GLN A 520 -22.73 -3.38 -11.69
N PRO A 521 -22.02 -2.27 -11.42
CA PRO A 521 -21.68 -1.33 -12.48
C PRO A 521 -20.72 -1.87 -13.54
N ALA A 522 -20.04 -2.97 -13.29
CA ALA A 522 -18.96 -3.42 -14.18
C ALA A 522 -19.43 -4.31 -15.36
N TYR A 523 -20.62 -4.89 -15.29
CA TYR A 523 -21.05 -5.90 -16.27
C TYR A 523 -22.22 -5.49 -17.18
N THR A 524 -22.98 -4.45 -16.86
CA THR A 524 -24.11 -4.00 -17.69
C THR A 524 -23.69 -3.02 -18.79
N SER A 525 -22.48 -2.46 -18.75
CA SER A 525 -22.01 -1.52 -19.78
C SER A 525 -21.58 -2.19 -21.10
N ILE A 526 -21.40 -3.51 -21.12
CA ILE A 526 -21.09 -4.24 -22.38
C ILE A 526 -22.34 -4.45 -23.25
N SER A 527 -23.54 -4.37 -22.67
CA SER A 527 -24.79 -4.62 -23.38
C SER A 527 -25.54 -3.37 -23.89
N SER A 528 -25.11 -2.16 -23.50
CA SER A 528 -25.82 -0.91 -23.87
C SER A 528 -25.18 -0.08 -24.99
N THR A 529 -24.06 -0.52 -25.56
CA THR A 529 -23.40 0.14 -26.69
C THR A 529 -23.91 -0.32 -28.07
N ALA A 530 -24.92 -1.17 -28.10
CA ALA A 530 -25.57 -1.59 -29.36
C ALA A 530 -26.91 -0.86 -29.55
N ASN A 531 -26.90 0.47 -29.68
CA ASN A 531 -28.01 1.20 -30.25
C ASN A 531 -27.48 2.12 -31.37
N PRO A 532 -27.61 1.71 -32.65
CA PRO A 532 -27.19 2.55 -33.76
C PRO A 532 -28.30 3.54 -34.09
N GLN A 533 -28.14 4.78 -33.64
CA GLN A 533 -28.86 5.86 -34.31
C GLN A 533 -28.10 6.35 -35.55
N ARG A 534 -28.69 6.05 -36.70
CA ARG A 534 -28.70 6.75 -37.97
C ARG A 534 -27.46 7.55 -38.40
N ASN A 535 -26.79 7.03 -39.40
CA ASN A 535 -26.49 7.84 -40.58
C ASN A 535 -26.78 6.99 -41.83
N SER A 536 -27.68 7.51 -42.66
CA SER A 536 -28.05 7.02 -43.97
C SER A 536 -26.90 7.23 -44.94
N ASP A 537 -26.53 6.19 -45.64
CA ASP A 537 -26.13 6.03 -47.01
C ASP A 537 -25.10 4.89 -47.14
N ASN A 538 -25.62 3.71 -47.36
CA ASN A 538 -25.02 2.61 -48.12
C ASN A 538 -25.94 1.38 -47.99
N GLY A 539 -27.07 1.45 -48.73
CA GLY A 539 -28.00 0.34 -48.86
C GLY A 539 -27.35 -0.76 -49.73
N GLY A 540 -27.27 -1.96 -49.19
CA GLY A 540 -26.89 -3.14 -49.92
C GLY A 540 -26.25 -4.24 -49.05
N LEU A 541 -25.21 -3.94 -48.30
CA LEU A 541 -24.50 -4.92 -47.50
C LEU A 541 -25.12 -5.09 -46.09
N LEU A 542 -25.71 -4.03 -45.57
CA LEU A 542 -26.34 -4.03 -44.23
C LEU A 542 -27.69 -4.75 -44.22
N ASP A 543 -28.42 -4.80 -45.33
CA ASP A 543 -29.68 -5.52 -45.41
C ASP A 543 -29.46 -7.04 -45.52
N HIS A 544 -28.39 -7.48 -46.19
CA HIS A 544 -28.00 -8.91 -46.20
C HIS A 544 -27.54 -9.38 -44.83
N LEU A 545 -26.79 -8.58 -44.09
CA LEU A 545 -26.36 -8.88 -42.72
C LEU A 545 -27.54 -8.84 -41.72
N ARG A 546 -28.56 -7.98 -41.97
CA ARG A 546 -29.80 -7.92 -41.18
C ARG A 546 -30.66 -9.15 -41.36
N GLU A 547 -30.74 -9.71 -42.58
CA GLU A 547 -31.50 -10.95 -42.84
C GLU A 547 -30.82 -12.19 -42.27
N GLU A 548 -29.49 -12.25 -42.28
CA GLU A 548 -28.71 -13.32 -41.65
C GLU A 548 -28.75 -13.27 -40.11
N TYR A 549 -28.78 -12.05 -39.55
CA TYR A 549 -28.95 -11.84 -38.09
C TYR A 549 -30.38 -12.08 -37.60
N ARG A 550 -31.38 -11.97 -38.46
CA ARG A 550 -32.79 -12.22 -38.11
C ARG A 550 -33.15 -13.70 -38.01
N LYS A 551 -32.32 -14.61 -38.58
CA LYS A 551 -32.52 -16.04 -38.57
C LYS A 551 -31.78 -16.78 -37.44
N ARG A 552 -30.93 -16.09 -36.66
CA ARG A 552 -30.32 -16.70 -35.46
C ARG A 552 -31.24 -16.48 -34.27
N ASP A 553 -31.59 -17.59 -33.64
CA ASP A 553 -32.48 -17.65 -32.49
C ASP A 553 -31.94 -16.80 -31.32
N PHE A 554 -32.44 -15.58 -31.17
CA PHE A 554 -32.11 -14.65 -30.11
C PHE A 554 -32.32 -15.24 -28.72
N GLY A 555 -33.23 -16.23 -28.56
CA GLY A 555 -33.48 -16.95 -27.34
C GLY A 555 -32.25 -17.73 -26.84
N GLU A 556 -31.56 -18.44 -27.75
CA GLU A 556 -30.35 -19.21 -27.42
C GLU A 556 -29.15 -18.32 -27.04
N LEU A 557 -29.00 -17.18 -27.70
CA LEU A 557 -27.98 -16.20 -27.37
C LEU A 557 -28.21 -15.52 -26.01
N PHE A 558 -29.47 -15.21 -25.68
CA PHE A 558 -29.83 -14.68 -24.36
C PHE A 558 -29.64 -15.73 -23.25
N GLN A 559 -30.00 -16.99 -23.50
CA GLN A 559 -29.81 -18.09 -22.56
C GLN A 559 -28.33 -18.37 -22.29
N LYS A 560 -27.48 -18.42 -23.33
CA LYS A 560 -26.01 -18.52 -23.19
C LYS A 560 -25.41 -17.33 -22.45
N ARG A 561 -25.91 -16.11 -22.69
CA ARG A 561 -25.47 -14.92 -21.97
C ARG A 561 -25.77 -15.02 -20.47
N ASP A 562 -26.98 -15.46 -20.13
CA ASP A 562 -27.40 -15.60 -18.73
C ASP A 562 -26.65 -16.74 -18.01
N GLU A 563 -26.30 -17.82 -18.69
CA GLU A 563 -25.42 -18.88 -18.18
C GLU A 563 -23.99 -18.37 -17.95
N VAL A 564 -23.41 -17.65 -18.91
CA VAL A 564 -22.07 -17.03 -18.75
C VAL A 564 -22.06 -16.03 -17.60
N LEU A 565 -23.11 -15.22 -17.47
CA LEU A 565 -23.24 -14.28 -16.35
C LEU A 565 -23.42 -14.99 -15.02
N LYS A 566 -24.11 -16.13 -14.98
CA LYS A 566 -24.27 -16.96 -13.79
C LYS A 566 -22.93 -17.55 -13.34
N VAL A 567 -22.17 -18.15 -14.27
CA VAL A 567 -20.82 -18.69 -14.00
C VAL A 567 -19.86 -17.58 -13.57
N ALA A 568 -19.87 -16.44 -14.25
CA ALA A 568 -19.04 -15.30 -13.86
C ALA A 568 -19.37 -14.76 -12.46
N ARG A 569 -20.67 -14.72 -12.09
CA ARG A 569 -21.11 -14.35 -10.73
C ARG A 569 -20.65 -15.38 -9.68
N GLU A 570 -20.70 -16.68 -10.00
CA GLU A 570 -20.22 -17.72 -9.09
C GLU A 570 -18.71 -17.63 -8.84
N ILE A 571 -17.91 -17.48 -9.91
CA ILE A 571 -16.46 -17.33 -9.80
C ILE A 571 -16.10 -16.07 -9.01
N LEU A 572 -16.75 -14.94 -9.30
CA LEU A 572 -16.54 -13.68 -8.60
C LEU A 572 -16.93 -13.80 -7.11
N GLY A 573 -18.06 -14.46 -6.82
CA GLY A 573 -18.52 -14.71 -5.46
C GLY A 573 -17.52 -15.54 -4.64
N ILE A 574 -16.97 -16.61 -5.21
CA ILE A 574 -15.95 -17.46 -4.57
C ILE A 574 -14.68 -16.66 -4.27
N LYS A 575 -14.22 -15.87 -5.23
CA LYS A 575 -13.03 -15.03 -5.06
C LYS A 575 -13.22 -14.01 -3.93
N LEU A 576 -14.36 -13.32 -3.91
CA LEU A 576 -14.65 -12.30 -2.91
C LEU A 576 -14.82 -12.90 -1.51
N VAL A 577 -15.49 -14.06 -1.38
CA VAL A 577 -15.58 -14.80 -0.10
C VAL A 577 -14.20 -15.15 0.43
N ARG A 578 -13.30 -15.65 -0.43
CA ARG A 578 -11.92 -15.96 -0.02
C ARG A 578 -11.18 -14.72 0.46
N GLU A 579 -11.31 -13.60 -0.23
CA GLU A 579 -10.70 -12.32 0.18
C GLU A 579 -11.24 -11.85 1.53
N ILE A 580 -12.55 -11.92 1.76
CA ILE A 580 -13.18 -11.55 3.04
C ILE A 580 -12.68 -12.45 4.18
N LEU A 581 -12.70 -13.77 4.00
CA LEU A 581 -12.23 -14.71 5.02
C LEU A 581 -10.75 -14.49 5.35
N LEU A 582 -9.94 -14.16 4.36
CA LEU A 582 -8.53 -13.87 4.56
C LEU A 582 -8.34 -12.58 5.36
N VAL A 583 -9.10 -11.53 5.08
CA VAL A 583 -9.08 -10.28 5.86
C VAL A 583 -9.48 -10.55 7.31
N ILE A 584 -10.57 -11.27 7.55
CA ILE A 584 -11.02 -11.65 8.90
C ILE A 584 -9.91 -12.44 9.62
N GLY A 585 -9.32 -13.45 8.95
CA GLY A 585 -8.22 -14.25 9.49
C GLY A 585 -7.00 -13.40 9.87
N LEU A 586 -6.61 -12.44 9.02
CA LEU A 586 -5.50 -11.52 9.30
C LEU A 586 -5.81 -10.59 10.47
N TYR A 587 -7.02 -10.04 10.56
CA TYR A 587 -7.43 -9.21 11.71
C TYR A 587 -7.32 -9.99 13.01
N ILE A 588 -7.86 -11.21 13.06
CA ILE A 588 -7.79 -12.08 14.23
C ILE A 588 -6.33 -12.43 14.55
N PHE A 589 -5.55 -12.85 13.55
CA PHE A 589 -4.16 -13.23 13.74
C PHE A 589 -3.30 -12.10 14.32
N VAL A 590 -3.36 -10.90 13.70
CA VAL A 590 -2.60 -9.73 14.16
C VAL A 590 -3.06 -9.30 15.55
N SER A 591 -4.37 -9.29 15.81
CA SER A 591 -4.92 -8.91 17.12
C SER A 591 -4.47 -9.86 18.22
N VAL A 592 -4.54 -11.17 18.00
CA VAL A 592 -4.12 -12.19 18.98
C VAL A 592 -2.61 -12.13 19.21
N LEU A 593 -1.82 -12.02 18.14
CA LEU A 593 -0.35 -11.95 18.24
C LEU A 593 0.08 -10.71 19.03
N THR A 594 -0.43 -9.53 18.66
CA THR A 594 -0.12 -8.28 19.35
C THR A 594 -0.63 -8.29 20.78
N GLY A 595 -1.86 -8.79 21.02
CA GLY A 595 -2.44 -8.91 22.35
C GLY A 595 -1.62 -9.80 23.28
N ALA A 596 -1.12 -10.94 22.77
CA ALA A 596 -0.25 -11.84 23.52
C ALA A 596 1.11 -11.19 23.87
N VAL A 597 1.71 -10.46 22.92
CA VAL A 597 2.96 -9.72 23.16
C VAL A 597 2.75 -8.63 24.23
N LEU A 598 1.68 -7.84 24.11
CA LEU A 598 1.36 -6.79 25.08
C LEU A 598 1.14 -7.38 26.48
N SER A 599 0.34 -8.44 26.58
CA SER A 599 0.10 -9.13 27.86
C SER A 599 1.40 -9.58 28.52
N ASN A 600 2.30 -10.20 27.74
CA ASN A 600 3.57 -10.69 28.25
C ASN A 600 4.53 -9.56 28.70
N LEU A 601 4.66 -8.50 27.90
CA LEU A 601 5.57 -7.39 28.20
C LEU A 601 5.08 -6.48 29.33
N THR A 602 3.76 -6.32 29.46
CA THR A 602 3.17 -5.43 30.48
C THR A 602 2.78 -6.16 31.77
N GLY A 603 2.77 -7.49 31.79
CA GLY A 603 2.26 -8.28 32.92
C GLY A 603 0.75 -8.15 33.15
N ARG A 604 -0.01 -7.56 32.19
CA ARG A 604 -1.47 -7.44 32.22
C ARG A 604 -2.13 -8.71 31.70
N SER A 605 -3.42 -8.85 31.96
CA SER A 605 -4.18 -10.00 31.48
C SER A 605 -4.22 -10.05 29.95
N PHE A 606 -4.39 -11.26 29.38
CA PHE A 606 -4.48 -11.44 27.93
C PHE A 606 -5.66 -10.69 27.32
N GLU A 607 -6.81 -10.67 28.00
CA GLU A 607 -8.00 -9.95 27.55
C GLU A 607 -7.77 -8.43 27.48
N ASP A 608 -6.98 -7.84 28.39
CA ASP A 608 -6.62 -6.43 28.32
C ASP A 608 -5.68 -6.15 27.16
N GLY A 609 -4.66 -7.00 26.95
CA GLY A 609 -3.75 -6.93 25.81
C GLY A 609 -4.47 -7.10 24.48
N LEU A 610 -5.41 -8.04 24.38
CA LEU A 610 -6.24 -8.26 23.20
C LEU A 610 -7.14 -7.07 22.93
N PHE A 611 -7.76 -6.49 23.96
CA PHE A 611 -8.60 -5.30 23.86
C PHE A 611 -7.85 -4.12 23.26
N GLU A 612 -6.67 -3.82 23.80
CA GLU A 612 -5.80 -2.74 23.34
C GLU A 612 -5.32 -2.96 21.89
N SER A 613 -4.92 -4.20 21.57
CA SER A 613 -4.52 -4.60 20.23
C SER A 613 -5.65 -4.43 19.21
N VAL A 614 -6.85 -4.89 19.54
CA VAL A 614 -8.04 -4.75 18.69
C VAL A 614 -8.42 -3.29 18.54
N SER A 615 -8.38 -2.52 19.63
CA SER A 615 -8.65 -1.09 19.59
C SER A 615 -7.70 -0.34 18.65
N ALA A 616 -6.40 -0.63 18.71
CA ALA A 616 -5.42 -0.06 17.80
C ALA A 616 -5.66 -0.50 16.34
N LEU A 617 -5.86 -1.81 16.11
CA LEU A 617 -6.02 -2.37 14.78
C LEU A 617 -7.35 -2.00 14.11
N SER A 618 -8.42 -1.88 14.88
CA SER A 618 -9.72 -1.38 14.38
C SER A 618 -9.81 0.14 14.36
N THR A 619 -8.71 0.84 14.71
CA THR A 619 -8.66 2.31 14.83
C THR A 619 -9.80 2.86 15.70
N THR A 620 -10.03 2.25 16.85
CA THR A 620 -11.17 2.60 17.75
C THR A 620 -10.77 3.63 18.80
N GLY A 621 -9.67 3.40 19.55
CA GLY A 621 -9.20 4.32 20.57
C GLY A 621 -9.65 4.03 22.02
N LEU A 622 -10.57 3.09 22.24
CA LEU A 622 -10.89 2.63 23.60
C LEU A 622 -9.68 1.96 24.23
N SER A 623 -9.38 2.25 25.49
CA SER A 623 -8.19 1.73 26.18
C SER A 623 -8.51 1.12 27.54
N THR A 624 -7.84 0.02 27.85
CA THR A 624 -7.79 -0.57 29.18
C THR A 624 -6.73 0.08 30.09
N GLY A 625 -6.04 1.12 29.60
CA GLY A 625 -4.95 1.80 30.29
C GLY A 625 -3.58 1.14 30.12
N ILE A 626 -3.43 0.20 29.15
CA ILE A 626 -2.13 -0.33 28.75
C ILE A 626 -1.36 0.76 28.02
N THR A 627 -2.02 1.48 27.10
CA THR A 627 -1.42 2.64 26.42
C THR A 627 -1.12 3.73 27.45
N SER A 628 0.16 3.92 27.75
CA SER A 628 0.63 4.89 28.73
C SER A 628 2.08 5.28 28.43
N LEU A 629 2.58 6.33 29.08
CA LEU A 629 3.98 6.75 28.95
C LEU A 629 4.97 5.66 29.41
N GLN A 630 4.56 4.81 30.36
CA GLN A 630 5.39 3.72 30.89
C GLN A 630 5.48 2.51 29.96
N LEU A 631 4.63 2.44 28.92
CA LEU A 631 4.70 1.37 27.93
C LEU A 631 6.08 1.40 27.23
N ASP A 632 6.68 0.26 27.00
CA ASP A 632 7.98 0.15 26.32
C ASP A 632 7.91 0.61 24.85
N SER A 633 9.06 1.06 24.31
CA SER A 633 9.13 1.61 22.95
C SER A 633 8.74 0.61 21.86
N PHE A 634 9.04 -0.69 22.05
CA PHE A 634 8.68 -1.72 21.08
C PHE A 634 7.16 -1.91 21.01
N SER A 635 6.49 -2.01 22.15
CA SER A 635 5.02 -2.09 22.22
C SER A 635 4.33 -0.87 21.62
N LYS A 636 4.87 0.35 21.85
CA LYS A 636 4.38 1.58 21.23
C LYS A 636 4.49 1.53 19.71
N LEU A 637 5.64 1.13 19.18
CA LEU A 637 5.83 1.00 17.72
C LEU A 637 4.94 -0.10 17.13
N MET A 638 4.73 -1.21 17.83
CA MET A 638 3.83 -2.27 17.41
C MET A 638 2.37 -1.80 17.35
N LEU A 639 1.89 -1.07 18.35
CA LEU A 639 0.57 -0.44 18.31
C LEU A 639 0.47 0.61 17.21
N THR A 640 1.52 1.42 17.00
CA THR A 640 1.61 2.38 15.88
C THR A 640 1.44 1.67 14.53
N ALA A 641 2.15 0.56 14.36
CA ALA A 641 2.00 -0.26 13.15
C ALA A 641 0.56 -0.78 13.00
N ASN A 642 -0.06 -1.29 14.08
CA ASN A 642 -1.46 -1.74 14.06
C ASN A 642 -2.43 -0.61 13.66
N MET A 643 -2.27 0.60 14.19
CA MET A 643 -3.09 1.76 13.83
C MET A 643 -3.00 2.08 12.34
N ILE A 644 -1.77 2.09 11.80
CA ILE A 644 -1.54 2.30 10.37
C ILE A 644 -2.13 1.15 9.55
N LEU A 645 -1.91 -0.11 9.93
CA LEU A 645 -2.41 -1.31 9.25
C LEU A 645 -3.94 -1.36 9.24
N GLY A 646 -4.54 -1.06 10.37
CA GLY A 646 -5.99 -1.09 10.55
C GLY A 646 -6.72 -0.08 9.67
N ARG A 647 -6.14 1.11 9.48
CA ARG A 647 -6.73 2.16 8.65
C ARG A 647 -6.94 1.73 7.19
N PHE A 648 -6.18 0.76 6.69
CA PHE A 648 -6.27 0.23 5.33
C PHE A 648 -7.11 -1.03 5.20
N GLU A 649 -7.81 -1.42 6.28
CA GLU A 649 -8.59 -2.65 6.28
C GLU A 649 -7.73 -3.88 5.93
N ILE A 650 -6.40 -3.83 6.19
CA ILE A 650 -5.37 -4.88 5.95
C ILE A 650 -5.27 -5.33 4.48
N ILE A 651 -6.28 -5.07 3.64
CA ILE A 651 -6.32 -5.49 2.23
C ILE A 651 -5.13 -4.95 1.43
N ALA A 652 -4.71 -3.70 1.70
CA ALA A 652 -3.60 -3.09 1.00
C ALA A 652 -2.31 -3.88 1.15
N ILE A 653 -2.05 -4.42 2.35
CA ILE A 653 -0.86 -5.24 2.62
C ILE A 653 -0.91 -6.54 1.84
N PHE A 654 -2.07 -7.17 1.80
CA PHE A 654 -2.26 -8.38 1.03
C PHE A 654 -1.88 -8.18 -0.44
N TYR A 655 -2.31 -7.10 -1.08
CA TYR A 655 -1.94 -6.80 -2.48
C TYR A 655 -0.46 -6.41 -2.66
N ILE A 656 0.22 -5.95 -1.63
CA ILE A 656 1.67 -5.68 -1.69
C ILE A 656 2.46 -6.99 -1.74
N PHE A 657 2.14 -7.95 -0.88
CA PHE A 657 2.92 -9.16 -0.68
C PHE A 657 2.49 -10.35 -1.54
N PHE A 658 1.22 -10.52 -1.81
CA PHE A 658 0.70 -11.70 -2.51
C PHE A 658 0.39 -11.43 -3.99
N ARG A 659 1.40 -11.58 -4.84
CA ARG A 659 1.31 -11.48 -6.30
C ARG A 659 0.46 -12.60 -6.93
N THR A 660 0.22 -13.68 -6.21
CA THR A 660 -0.26 -14.99 -6.71
C THR A 660 -1.77 -15.14 -6.85
N LEU A 661 -2.58 -14.16 -6.44
CA LEU A 661 -4.04 -14.24 -6.58
C LEU A 661 -4.58 -13.70 -7.91
N ARG A 662 -3.71 -13.53 -8.91
CA ARG A 662 -4.06 -12.97 -10.23
C ARG A 662 -4.51 -14.01 -11.27
N HIS A 663 -4.52 -15.32 -10.93
CA HIS A 663 -4.95 -16.38 -11.86
C HIS A 663 -6.11 -17.19 -11.31
#